data_7f01151228f2d2f6a5681180cf4896c0
#
_entry.id   7f01151228f2d2f6a5681180cf4896c0
#
_cell.length_a   1.000
_cell.length_b   1.000
_cell.length_c   1.000
_cell.angle_alpha   90.00
_cell.angle_beta   90.00
_cell.angle_gamma   90.00
#
_symmetry.space_group_name_H-M   'P 1'
#
loop_
_entity.id
_entity.type
_entity.pdbx_description
1 polymer ?
#
loop_
_entity_poly.entity_id
_entity_poly.type
_entity_poly.pdbx_seq_one_letter_code
_entity_poly.pdbx_strand_id
1 'polypeptide(L)'
;MKSLVFIKPALLVAFYTTISLYLNAQSFGVDNKILSQNKHLKAVLKKYQNDPQKLDAAKFLIQNLPYHFGYQGDGVRHFKMLYELRSTGMPQDKVIDSVKEVCGPFNYDQLKKISDVDIDTALLIENIEYAFKAWREQPWGKNVAYDNFIEYVLPYRVGNEQLSFWRKSVYETFNPMLDSIRNRPEAGDPAYVAGVVLNILKKRRPFQFATSFYGPSVGPDIVKWHSGNCRESSDLFIFVCRALGIPCGRDMMFMRGDMNLGHDWNFVLDKNRENLFCSVTYASNQLEAASTYWNRKGKVYRETFSLNRDMQKRMLAYKGSVFPYFKEPLFKDVTSVYTGKWNHNISISCDSLYQKVENNKMLYLCVASWLNWVPVALNLSSGNRIGFPDVEGGIVFRLATYEGEHLQLISDPFLLDKETGSLRYFTGLNEEEEITVTHKYRLSYIYPDRMVKGVFEASNDPGFSTRDTLFVIRKKPVRLWNVVRLNTGKTYRYVRYVGPKGSYCNVAEVAFYGDADSTTALTGEMIGTPTTGANMKTHNYTNVYDGDPSTSFDYHLPDGGWAGLDLGDSKKITRIVYTARNFVNFIYPGNYYELFYAKQGEWISVDAVEATTDSLTFKVPKGALLYLKNHSGGKEERIFECQNGEQLFW
;
A
#
# COMPACT_ATOMS: atom_id res chain seq x y z
N MET A 1 67.45 -39.94 22.72
CA MET A 1 66.82 -39.52 21.45
C MET A 1 65.95 -38.34 21.67
N LYS A 2 66.18 -37.29 20.91
CA LYS A 2 65.82 -35.93 21.15
C LYS A 2 64.30 -35.69 21.03
N SER A 3 63.69 -35.05 22.03
CA SER A 3 62.37 -34.46 21.98
C SER A 3 62.50 -32.97 21.75
N LEU A 4 61.95 -32.46 20.62
CA LEU A 4 61.86 -31.06 20.32
C LEU A 4 60.59 -30.50 20.96
N VAL A 5 60.74 -29.44 21.73
CA VAL A 5 59.67 -28.62 22.30
C VAL A 5 59.24 -27.59 21.26
N PHE A 6 57.98 -27.63 20.82
CA PHE A 6 57.38 -26.56 20.02
C PHE A 6 56.73 -25.51 20.96
N ILE A 7 57.29 -24.33 20.97
CA ILE A 7 56.66 -23.14 21.57
C ILE A 7 55.67 -22.58 20.56
N LYS A 8 54.39 -22.45 20.95
CA LYS A 8 53.36 -21.83 20.16
C LYS A 8 53.50 -20.30 20.16
N PRO A 9 53.39 -19.62 19.01
CA PRO A 9 53.22 -18.16 18.95
C PRO A 9 51.71 -17.85 18.99
N ALA A 10 51.15 -17.61 20.16
CA ALA A 10 49.78 -17.22 20.35
C ALA A 10 49.72 -15.88 21.12
N LEU A 11 50.33 -14.82 20.59
CA LEU A 11 50.21 -13.48 21.19
C LEU A 11 50.46 -12.29 20.20
N LEU A 12 50.37 -12.53 18.90
CA LEU A 12 50.57 -11.44 17.92
C LEU A 12 49.41 -11.24 16.93
N VAL A 13 48.27 -11.92 17.09
CA VAL A 13 47.09 -11.80 16.21
C VAL A 13 45.99 -10.93 16.82
N ALA A 14 46.04 -10.66 18.13
CA ALA A 14 44.97 -9.91 18.83
C ALA A 14 45.08 -8.37 18.69
N PHE A 15 46.19 -7.83 18.15
CA PHE A 15 46.37 -6.37 17.99
C PHE A 15 46.11 -5.85 16.58
N TYR A 16 45.96 -6.71 15.56
CA TYR A 16 45.69 -6.30 14.19
C TYR A 16 44.21 -6.38 13.79
N THR A 17 43.37 -7.08 14.55
CA THR A 17 41.95 -7.22 14.26
C THR A 17 41.07 -6.10 14.83
N THR A 18 41.57 -5.33 15.79
CA THR A 18 40.85 -4.16 16.35
C THR A 18 41.07 -2.85 15.59
N ILE A 19 42.11 -2.79 14.73
CA ILE A 19 42.37 -1.59 13.91
C ILE A 19 41.68 -1.69 12.53
N SER A 20 41.39 -2.89 12.02
CA SER A 20 40.72 -3.07 10.71
C SER A 20 39.21 -2.83 10.71
N LEU A 21 38.55 -2.71 11.87
CA LEU A 21 37.13 -2.41 11.96
C LEU A 21 36.79 -0.90 11.98
N TYR A 22 37.81 -0.04 12.02
CA TYR A 22 37.64 1.41 12.02
C TYR A 22 37.93 2.10 10.68
N LEU A 23 38.32 1.36 9.64
CA LEU A 23 38.82 1.95 8.37
C LEU A 23 37.89 1.79 7.16
N ASN A 24 36.62 1.45 7.34
CA ASN A 24 35.63 1.54 6.25
C ASN A 24 34.56 2.65 6.48
N ALA A 25 34.90 3.72 7.17
CA ALA A 25 34.14 4.95 7.07
C ALA A 25 34.50 5.57 5.70
N GLN A 26 33.67 5.39 4.69
CA GLN A 26 33.74 6.18 3.47
C GLN A 26 33.65 7.66 3.89
N SER A 27 34.76 8.39 3.85
CA SER A 27 34.71 9.82 4.12
C SER A 27 33.94 10.49 2.98
N PHE A 28 32.78 11.08 3.27
CA PHE A 28 32.02 11.84 2.29
C PHE A 28 32.80 13.07 1.88
N GLY A 29 33.04 13.22 0.57
CA GLY A 29 33.57 14.44 -0.02
C GLY A 29 32.43 15.39 -0.37
N VAL A 30 32.47 16.64 0.05
CA VAL A 30 31.52 17.66 -0.42
C VAL A 30 32.03 18.26 -1.71
N ASP A 31 31.14 18.33 -2.72
CA ASP A 31 31.47 19.03 -3.97
C ASP A 31 31.80 20.50 -3.66
N ASN A 32 32.99 20.95 -4.09
CA ASN A 32 33.44 22.32 -3.92
C ASN A 32 32.48 23.35 -4.54
N LYS A 33 31.72 22.97 -5.56
CA LYS A 33 30.71 23.79 -6.20
C LYS A 33 29.60 24.14 -5.23
N ILE A 34 29.10 23.16 -4.44
CA ILE A 34 28.06 23.40 -3.42
C ILE A 34 28.56 24.42 -2.40
N LEU A 35 29.78 24.23 -1.85
CA LEU A 35 30.35 25.12 -0.84
C LEU A 35 30.74 26.49 -1.36
N SER A 36 31.08 26.63 -2.66
CA SER A 36 31.41 27.92 -3.28
C SER A 36 30.15 28.76 -3.48
N GLN A 37 29.06 28.12 -3.86
CA GLN A 37 27.78 28.77 -4.08
C GLN A 37 27.05 29.08 -2.76
N ASN A 38 27.24 28.25 -1.72
CA ASN A 38 26.52 28.32 -0.44
C ASN A 38 27.52 28.49 0.73
N LYS A 39 28.13 29.68 0.83
CA LYS A 39 29.19 29.96 1.81
C LYS A 39 28.77 29.74 3.28
N HIS A 40 27.48 29.93 3.62
CA HIS A 40 26.94 29.73 4.96
C HIS A 40 27.12 28.29 5.46
N LEU A 41 27.08 27.28 4.56
CA LEU A 41 27.26 25.86 4.92
C LEU A 41 28.66 25.56 5.48
N LYS A 42 29.67 26.39 5.17
CA LYS A 42 31.03 26.25 5.74
C LYS A 42 31.04 26.42 7.26
N ALA A 43 30.09 27.19 7.81
CA ALA A 43 29.98 27.37 9.26
C ALA A 43 29.61 26.07 9.97
N VAL A 44 28.76 25.21 9.34
CA VAL A 44 28.38 23.89 9.89
C VAL A 44 29.62 22.98 9.92
N LEU A 45 30.41 22.93 8.82
CA LEU A 45 31.62 22.12 8.77
C LEU A 45 32.67 22.59 9.80
N LYS A 46 32.84 23.91 9.94
CA LYS A 46 33.77 24.50 10.92
C LYS A 46 33.36 24.15 12.35
N LYS A 47 32.04 24.15 12.66
CA LYS A 47 31.52 23.78 13.99
C LYS A 47 31.96 22.37 14.39
N TYR A 48 31.97 21.43 13.44
CA TYR A 48 32.24 20.01 13.71
C TYR A 48 33.66 19.56 13.37
N GLN A 49 34.60 20.49 13.06
CA GLN A 49 35.98 20.16 12.66
C GLN A 49 36.71 19.24 13.67
N ASN A 50 36.34 19.28 14.94
CA ASN A 50 36.96 18.48 16.02
C ASN A 50 36.14 17.23 16.41
N ASP A 51 34.99 16.95 15.78
CA ASP A 51 34.21 15.72 15.94
C ASP A 51 34.10 15.03 14.56
N PRO A 52 34.98 14.04 14.28
CA PRO A 52 35.04 13.41 12.95
C PRO A 52 33.73 12.81 12.47
N GLN A 53 32.94 12.20 13.38
CA GLN A 53 31.66 11.59 13.02
C GLN A 53 30.60 12.66 12.70
N LYS A 54 30.51 13.74 13.50
CA LYS A 54 29.58 14.83 13.20
C LYS A 54 29.99 15.61 11.96
N LEU A 55 31.31 15.74 11.70
CA LEU A 55 31.82 16.35 10.48
C LEU A 55 31.44 15.54 9.25
N ASP A 56 31.58 14.23 9.31
CA ASP A 56 31.22 13.33 8.24
C ASP A 56 29.69 13.33 7.99
N ALA A 57 28.90 13.30 9.05
CA ALA A 57 27.44 13.45 8.99
C ALA A 57 27.01 14.80 8.39
N ALA A 58 27.69 15.90 8.74
CA ALA A 58 27.43 17.22 8.12
C ALA A 58 27.74 17.22 6.64
N LYS A 59 28.85 16.62 6.22
CA LYS A 59 29.22 16.46 4.80
C LYS A 59 28.18 15.63 4.06
N PHE A 60 27.72 14.51 4.63
CA PHE A 60 26.65 13.66 4.05
C PHE A 60 25.38 14.48 3.79
N LEU A 61 24.89 15.24 4.78
CA LEU A 61 23.72 16.07 4.61
C LEU A 61 23.93 17.12 3.52
N ILE A 62 25.02 17.88 3.59
CA ILE A 62 25.33 18.98 2.65
C ILE A 62 25.44 18.47 1.21
N GLN A 63 26.07 17.31 1.00
CA GLN A 63 26.24 16.73 -0.34
C GLN A 63 24.91 16.35 -1.00
N ASN A 64 23.89 16.02 -0.20
CA ASN A 64 22.57 15.62 -0.68
C ASN A 64 21.55 16.77 -0.75
N LEU A 65 21.83 17.97 -0.20
CA LEU A 65 20.92 19.13 -0.26
C LEU A 65 20.39 19.44 -1.67
N PRO A 66 21.19 19.40 -2.76
CA PRO A 66 20.70 19.74 -4.09
C PRO A 66 19.57 18.85 -4.63
N TYR A 67 19.42 17.66 -4.07
CA TYR A 67 18.39 16.69 -4.49
C TYR A 67 17.11 16.79 -3.68
N HIS A 68 17.10 17.64 -2.63
CA HIS A 68 15.95 17.83 -1.76
C HIS A 68 15.30 19.20 -1.96
N PHE A 69 14.00 19.23 -1.78
CA PHE A 69 13.21 20.45 -1.86
C PHE A 69 12.00 20.37 -0.97
N GLY A 70 11.42 21.52 -0.64
CA GLY A 70 10.12 21.62 -0.02
C GLY A 70 9.23 22.61 -0.77
N TYR A 71 7.97 22.66 -0.37
CA TYR A 71 7.02 23.64 -0.88
C TYR A 71 6.80 24.76 0.13
N GLN A 72 6.61 25.98 -0.37
CA GLN A 72 6.24 27.18 0.38
C GLN A 72 5.09 27.93 -0.33
N GLY A 73 4.52 28.91 0.36
CA GLY A 73 3.42 29.73 -0.15
C GLY A 73 2.09 29.38 0.49
N ASP A 74 1.07 30.20 0.19
CA ASP A 74 -0.27 30.09 0.79
C ASP A 74 -0.94 28.74 0.47
N GLY A 75 -0.66 28.19 -0.71
CA GLY A 75 -1.16 26.88 -1.10
C GLY A 75 -0.78 25.73 -0.12
N VAL A 76 0.37 25.81 0.54
CA VAL A 76 0.79 24.80 1.54
C VAL A 76 -0.19 24.79 2.72
N ARG A 77 -0.64 25.97 3.17
CA ARG A 77 -1.61 26.08 4.25
C ARG A 77 -2.95 25.42 3.87
N HIS A 78 -3.42 25.62 2.64
CA HIS A 78 -4.66 25.01 2.16
C HIS A 78 -4.61 23.49 2.23
N PHE A 79 -3.50 22.90 1.76
CA PHE A 79 -3.32 21.44 1.88
C PHE A 79 -3.24 20.98 3.34
N LYS A 80 -2.52 21.70 4.21
CA LYS A 80 -2.41 21.36 5.64
C LYS A 80 -3.77 21.38 6.34
N MET A 81 -4.66 22.30 6.01
CA MET A 81 -6.02 22.36 6.57
C MET A 81 -6.84 21.08 6.33
N LEU A 82 -6.59 20.35 5.24
CA LEU A 82 -7.24 19.05 5.01
C LEU A 82 -6.95 18.07 6.15
N TYR A 83 -5.71 17.97 6.52
CA TYR A 83 -5.23 17.03 7.55
C TYR A 83 -5.66 17.47 8.95
N GLU A 84 -5.61 18.78 9.22
CA GLU A 84 -6.08 19.36 10.47
C GLU A 84 -7.56 19.09 10.70
N LEU A 85 -8.42 19.44 9.74
CA LEU A 85 -9.87 19.21 9.84
C LEU A 85 -10.20 17.71 9.88
N ARG A 86 -9.54 16.88 9.07
CA ARG A 86 -9.73 15.43 9.11
C ARG A 86 -9.42 14.86 10.48
N SER A 87 -8.42 15.41 11.14
CA SER A 87 -8.00 15.00 12.48
C SER A 87 -9.07 15.16 13.55
N THR A 88 -10.09 15.99 13.33
CA THR A 88 -11.23 16.16 14.24
C THR A 88 -12.28 15.04 14.13
N GLY A 89 -12.11 14.12 13.16
CA GLY A 89 -13.08 13.07 12.84
C GLY A 89 -14.08 13.47 11.74
N MET A 90 -13.98 14.69 11.18
CA MET A 90 -14.85 15.15 10.10
C MET A 90 -14.76 14.21 8.89
N PRO A 91 -15.86 13.81 8.26
CA PRO A 91 -15.86 13.01 7.03
C PRO A 91 -15.03 13.66 5.92
N GLN A 92 -14.31 12.84 5.13
CA GLN A 92 -13.34 13.30 4.13
C GLN A 92 -13.94 14.24 3.08
N ASP A 93 -15.14 13.96 2.58
CA ASP A 93 -15.89 14.79 1.63
C ASP A 93 -16.19 16.16 2.22
N LYS A 94 -16.67 16.22 3.45
CA LYS A 94 -16.96 17.46 4.18
C LYS A 94 -15.70 18.30 4.44
N VAL A 95 -14.58 17.63 4.72
CA VAL A 95 -13.28 18.32 4.85
C VAL A 95 -12.89 19.03 3.57
N ILE A 96 -12.98 18.32 2.43
CA ILE A 96 -12.64 18.87 1.12
C ILE A 96 -13.53 20.07 0.79
N ASP A 97 -14.84 19.95 1.00
CA ASP A 97 -15.81 21.03 0.77
C ASP A 97 -15.50 22.25 1.65
N SER A 98 -15.27 22.04 2.96
CA SER A 98 -14.96 23.12 3.91
C SER A 98 -13.68 23.87 3.55
N VAL A 99 -12.61 23.14 3.13
CA VAL A 99 -11.36 23.81 2.72
C VAL A 99 -11.57 24.59 1.43
N LYS A 100 -12.32 24.06 0.45
CA LYS A 100 -12.64 24.78 -0.78
C LYS A 100 -13.48 26.05 -0.53
N GLU A 101 -14.40 26.01 0.42
CA GLU A 101 -15.21 27.16 0.81
C GLU A 101 -14.36 28.29 1.38
N VAL A 102 -13.37 27.96 2.22
CA VAL A 102 -12.49 28.94 2.89
C VAL A 102 -11.37 29.44 1.98
N CYS A 103 -10.77 28.58 1.20
CA CYS A 103 -9.52 28.81 0.47
C CYS A 103 -9.68 28.86 -1.05
N GLY A 104 -10.88 28.54 -1.57
CA GLY A 104 -11.07 28.31 -3.01
C GLY A 104 -10.56 26.96 -3.49
N PRO A 105 -10.57 26.70 -4.81
CA PRO A 105 -10.05 25.48 -5.40
C PRO A 105 -8.56 25.25 -5.05
N PHE A 106 -8.16 23.98 -4.87
CA PHE A 106 -6.74 23.64 -4.69
C PHE A 106 -5.95 23.97 -5.96
N ASN A 107 -4.96 24.84 -5.81
CA ASN A 107 -4.11 25.26 -6.92
C ASN A 107 -2.65 24.93 -6.61
N TYR A 108 -2.09 23.98 -7.38
CA TYR A 108 -0.68 23.60 -7.28
C TYR A 108 0.25 24.72 -7.76
N ASP A 109 -0.20 25.64 -8.62
CA ASP A 109 0.59 26.78 -9.09
C ASP A 109 0.89 27.79 -7.96
N GLN A 110 0.14 27.73 -6.87
CA GLN A 110 0.41 28.51 -5.65
C GLN A 110 1.49 27.89 -4.75
N LEU A 111 2.02 26.74 -5.14
CA LEU A 111 3.10 26.04 -4.43
C LEU A 111 4.46 26.46 -5.02
N LYS A 112 5.25 27.20 -4.26
CA LYS A 112 6.62 27.55 -4.63
C LYS A 112 7.58 26.43 -4.20
N LYS A 113 8.23 25.79 -5.16
CA LYS A 113 9.30 24.81 -4.90
C LYS A 113 10.56 25.53 -4.44
N ILE A 114 11.09 25.19 -3.27
CA ILE A 114 12.31 25.76 -2.67
C ILE A 114 13.32 24.64 -2.49
N SER A 115 14.51 24.82 -3.05
CA SER A 115 15.64 23.89 -2.88
C SER A 115 16.20 23.96 -1.46
N ASP A 116 16.65 22.83 -0.93
CA ASP A 116 17.25 22.77 0.40
C ASP A 116 18.70 23.31 0.47
N VAL A 117 19.29 23.70 -0.64
CA VAL A 117 20.64 24.34 -0.63
C VAL A 117 20.68 25.63 0.19
N ASP A 118 19.54 26.30 0.36
CA ASP A 118 19.37 27.51 1.17
C ASP A 118 18.93 27.22 2.62
N ILE A 119 19.08 25.99 3.08
CA ILE A 119 18.68 25.58 4.44
C ILE A 119 19.36 26.42 5.51
N ASP A 120 18.60 26.78 6.57
CA ASP A 120 19.15 27.44 7.75
C ASP A 120 20.21 26.55 8.43
N THR A 121 21.40 27.09 8.63
CA THR A 121 22.49 26.38 9.31
C THR A 121 22.16 26.02 10.75
N ALA A 122 21.34 26.82 11.45
CA ALA A 122 20.87 26.50 12.80
C ALA A 122 19.99 25.24 12.80
N LEU A 123 19.14 25.06 11.77
CA LEU A 123 18.32 23.87 11.61
C LEU A 123 19.19 22.62 11.37
N LEU A 124 20.20 22.68 10.49
CA LEU A 124 21.14 21.58 10.30
C LEU A 124 21.88 21.22 11.57
N ILE A 125 22.33 22.23 12.31
CA ILE A 125 23.07 22.05 13.57
C ILE A 125 22.17 21.39 14.60
N GLU A 126 20.97 21.91 14.86
CA GLU A 126 20.01 21.29 15.81
C GLU A 126 19.71 19.85 15.43
N ASN A 127 19.46 19.62 14.14
CA ASN A 127 19.19 18.27 13.63
C ASN A 127 20.34 17.30 13.92
N ILE A 128 21.58 17.69 13.64
CA ILE A 128 22.78 16.87 13.90
C ILE A 128 22.93 16.62 15.41
N GLU A 129 22.82 17.65 16.25
CA GLU A 129 22.97 17.51 17.70
C GLU A 129 21.96 16.52 18.29
N TYR A 130 20.68 16.65 17.96
CA TYR A 130 19.64 15.75 18.49
C TYR A 130 19.68 14.36 17.88
N ALA A 131 20.08 14.21 16.60
CA ALA A 131 20.28 12.89 16.00
C ALA A 131 21.42 12.14 16.72
N PHE A 132 22.57 12.79 16.93
CA PHE A 132 23.69 12.20 17.66
C PHE A 132 23.38 11.96 19.13
N LYS A 133 22.62 12.84 19.79
CA LYS A 133 22.14 12.63 21.16
C LYS A 133 21.33 11.33 21.24
N ALA A 134 20.33 11.14 20.40
CA ALA A 134 19.54 9.94 20.38
C ALA A 134 20.37 8.69 20.04
N TRP A 135 21.30 8.78 19.08
CA TRP A 135 22.14 7.68 18.66
C TRP A 135 23.17 7.25 19.73
N ARG A 136 23.85 8.22 20.36
CA ARG A 136 24.95 7.93 21.30
C ARG A 136 24.46 7.63 22.73
N GLU A 137 23.35 8.22 23.16
CA GLU A 137 22.89 8.15 24.54
C GLU A 137 21.86 7.04 24.79
N GLN A 138 21.01 6.72 23.78
CA GLN A 138 19.96 5.73 23.97
C GLN A 138 20.49 4.28 23.87
N PRO A 139 19.96 3.34 24.70
CA PRO A 139 20.40 1.93 24.66
C PRO A 139 20.28 1.31 23.26
N TRP A 140 19.18 1.57 22.57
CA TRP A 140 18.94 1.09 21.20
C TRP A 140 19.78 1.82 20.16
N GLY A 141 20.02 3.13 20.34
CA GLY A 141 20.81 3.93 19.42
C GLY A 141 22.25 3.44 19.30
N LYS A 142 22.87 3.03 20.41
CA LYS A 142 24.25 2.50 20.43
C LYS A 142 24.45 1.24 19.57
N ASN A 143 23.38 0.51 19.28
CA ASN A 143 23.39 -0.69 18.47
C ASN A 143 23.03 -0.43 17.01
N VAL A 144 22.78 0.82 16.62
CA VAL A 144 22.57 1.23 15.24
C VAL A 144 23.93 1.50 14.59
N ALA A 145 24.25 0.76 13.55
CA ALA A 145 25.47 0.95 12.77
C ALA A 145 25.48 2.33 12.10
N TYR A 146 26.67 2.91 11.94
CA TYR A 146 26.83 4.30 11.46
C TYR A 146 26.24 4.52 10.07
N ASP A 147 26.37 3.58 9.15
CA ASP A 147 25.76 3.62 7.81
C ASP A 147 24.23 3.71 7.86
N ASN A 148 23.59 2.95 8.75
CA ASN A 148 22.14 3.03 8.99
C ASN A 148 21.74 4.31 9.75
N PHE A 149 22.59 4.80 10.64
CA PHE A 149 22.36 6.06 11.33
C PHE A 149 22.33 7.23 10.37
N ILE A 150 23.34 7.39 9.50
CA ILE A 150 23.41 8.53 8.58
C ILE A 150 22.28 8.51 7.53
N GLU A 151 21.83 7.34 7.11
CA GLU A 151 20.81 7.20 6.08
C GLU A 151 19.38 7.27 6.64
N TYR A 152 19.13 6.65 7.80
CA TYR A 152 17.76 6.44 8.28
C TYR A 152 17.41 7.13 9.59
N VAL A 153 18.39 7.70 10.33
CA VAL A 153 18.16 8.45 11.57
C VAL A 153 18.51 9.92 11.41
N LEU A 154 19.67 10.24 10.82
CA LEU A 154 20.21 11.59 10.68
C LEU A 154 19.35 12.53 9.80
N PRO A 155 18.70 12.12 8.70
CA PRO A 155 18.01 13.03 7.79
C PRO A 155 17.05 14.00 8.49
N TYR A 156 17.13 15.28 8.11
CA TYR A 156 16.29 16.36 8.65
C TYR A 156 14.91 16.42 8.00
N ARG A 157 14.71 15.74 6.87
CA ARG A 157 13.52 15.73 6.04
C ARG A 157 12.93 14.32 5.95
N VAL A 158 11.60 14.21 5.89
CA VAL A 158 10.90 12.95 5.68
C VAL A 158 10.29 12.87 4.27
N GLY A 159 9.74 13.98 3.77
CA GLY A 159 9.19 14.10 2.43
C GLY A 159 9.56 15.45 1.78
N ASN A 160 8.62 16.13 1.15
CA ASN A 160 8.78 17.46 0.56
C ASN A 160 8.08 18.56 1.38
N GLU A 161 7.98 18.36 2.68
CA GLU A 161 7.42 19.31 3.63
C GLU A 161 8.21 20.61 3.72
N GLN A 162 7.57 21.65 4.23
CA GLN A 162 8.25 22.88 4.63
C GLN A 162 9.21 22.57 5.78
N LEU A 163 10.46 23.01 5.67
CA LEU A 163 11.48 22.83 6.70
C LEU A 163 11.11 23.52 8.01
N SER A 164 11.37 22.85 9.13
CA SER A 164 11.13 23.34 10.49
C SER A 164 12.03 22.67 11.53
N PHE A 165 12.15 23.29 12.70
CA PHE A 165 12.87 22.76 13.86
C PHE A 165 12.02 21.73 14.59
N TRP A 166 11.90 20.51 14.05
CA TRP A 166 10.99 19.50 14.55
C TRP A 166 11.62 18.49 15.51
N ARG A 167 12.90 18.14 15.27
CA ARG A 167 13.53 16.98 15.91
C ARG A 167 13.59 17.11 17.42
N LYS A 168 13.98 18.28 17.93
CA LYS A 168 14.04 18.57 19.36
C LYS A 168 12.68 18.38 20.02
N SER A 169 11.64 19.02 19.51
CA SER A 169 10.31 18.98 20.13
C SER A 169 9.70 17.58 20.12
N VAL A 170 9.90 16.81 19.05
CA VAL A 170 9.44 15.41 18.96
C VAL A 170 10.24 14.53 19.93
N TYR A 171 11.57 14.70 20.01
CA TYR A 171 12.40 13.98 20.98
C TYR A 171 11.94 14.24 22.42
N GLU A 172 11.79 15.51 22.82
CA GLU A 172 11.38 15.90 24.16
C GLU A 172 9.97 15.41 24.52
N THR A 173 9.09 15.28 23.52
CA THR A 173 7.73 14.75 23.72
C THR A 173 7.71 13.23 23.93
N PHE A 174 8.46 12.45 23.14
CA PHE A 174 8.33 10.99 23.12
C PHE A 174 9.40 10.25 23.93
N ASN A 175 10.59 10.84 24.12
CA ASN A 175 11.67 10.17 24.84
C ASN A 175 11.29 9.80 26.29
N PRO A 176 10.60 10.66 27.09
CA PRO A 176 10.16 10.28 28.44
C PRO A 176 9.16 9.12 28.47
N MET A 177 8.39 8.91 27.39
CA MET A 177 7.43 7.80 27.29
C MET A 177 8.10 6.43 27.24
N LEU A 178 9.42 6.40 26.99
CA LEU A 178 10.23 5.17 26.91
C LEU A 178 10.97 4.85 28.22
N ASP A 179 10.84 5.66 29.27
CA ASP A 179 11.59 5.48 30.53
C ASP A 179 11.33 4.12 31.18
N SER A 180 10.10 3.62 31.11
CA SER A 180 9.71 2.32 31.67
C SER A 180 10.38 1.11 31.02
N ILE A 181 10.87 1.26 29.78
CA ILE A 181 11.55 0.19 29.06
C ILE A 181 13.06 0.35 28.96
N ARG A 182 13.59 1.55 29.28
CA ARG A 182 14.99 1.95 28.99
C ARG A 182 16.03 0.99 29.58
N ASN A 183 15.75 0.43 30.75
CA ASN A 183 16.64 -0.49 31.48
C ASN A 183 16.34 -1.97 31.18
N ARG A 184 15.42 -2.28 30.28
CA ARG A 184 15.13 -3.67 29.88
C ARG A 184 16.20 -4.19 28.93
N PRO A 185 16.58 -5.47 29.01
CA PRO A 185 17.56 -6.05 28.07
C PRO A 185 17.16 -5.89 26.59
N GLU A 186 15.85 -5.97 26.31
CA GLU A 186 15.29 -5.84 24.96
C GLU A 186 15.43 -4.42 24.40
N ALA A 187 15.58 -3.40 25.27
CA ALA A 187 15.75 -2.01 24.85
C ALA A 187 17.03 -1.74 24.06
N GLY A 188 17.98 -2.70 24.05
CA GLY A 188 19.13 -2.67 23.14
C GLY A 188 18.76 -2.93 21.67
N ASP A 189 17.54 -3.38 21.37
CA ASP A 189 17.08 -3.61 20.00
C ASP A 189 16.20 -2.46 19.50
N PRO A 190 16.61 -1.73 18.43
CA PRO A 190 15.80 -0.66 17.85
C PRO A 190 14.40 -1.12 17.45
N ALA A 191 14.25 -2.36 16.96
CA ALA A 191 12.95 -2.89 16.54
C ALA A 191 12.00 -3.13 17.72
N TYR A 192 12.50 -3.59 18.87
CA TYR A 192 11.69 -3.68 20.08
C TYR A 192 11.13 -2.32 20.48
N VAL A 193 11.99 -1.29 20.49
CA VAL A 193 11.57 0.07 20.86
C VAL A 193 10.61 0.66 19.81
N ALA A 194 10.83 0.40 18.53
CA ALA A 194 9.90 0.76 17.45
C ALA A 194 8.50 0.16 17.66
N GLY A 195 8.41 -1.08 18.14
CA GLY A 195 7.14 -1.72 18.50
C GLY A 195 6.44 -1.02 19.67
N VAL A 196 7.20 -0.55 20.67
CA VAL A 196 6.65 0.26 21.77
C VAL A 196 6.14 1.61 21.23
N VAL A 197 6.90 2.28 20.38
CA VAL A 197 6.49 3.54 19.73
C VAL A 197 5.22 3.36 18.90
N LEU A 198 5.11 2.28 18.11
CA LEU A 198 3.90 1.94 17.35
C LEU A 198 2.68 1.86 18.25
N ASN A 199 2.81 1.17 19.38
CA ASN A 199 1.73 1.04 20.38
C ASN A 199 1.37 2.37 21.05
N ILE A 200 2.37 3.20 21.37
CA ILE A 200 2.14 4.55 21.91
C ILE A 200 1.33 5.39 20.93
N LEU A 201 1.73 5.42 19.65
CA LEU A 201 1.05 6.21 18.62
C LEU A 201 -0.40 5.76 18.41
N LYS A 202 -0.66 4.45 18.32
CA LYS A 202 -2.01 3.90 18.17
C LYS A 202 -2.93 4.19 19.36
N LYS A 203 -2.38 4.12 20.60
CA LYS A 203 -3.15 4.39 21.82
C LYS A 203 -3.39 5.88 22.03
N ARG A 204 -2.44 6.74 21.65
CA ARG A 204 -2.54 8.19 21.87
C ARG A 204 -3.68 8.81 21.08
N ARG A 205 -3.83 8.43 19.82
CA ARG A 205 -4.89 8.92 18.93
C ARG A 205 -5.10 7.96 17.76
N PRO A 206 -6.34 7.53 17.49
CA PRO A 206 -6.64 6.78 16.27
C PRO A 206 -6.29 7.57 15.02
N PHE A 207 -5.67 6.92 14.04
CA PHE A 207 -5.33 7.55 12.77
C PHE A 207 -6.60 7.74 11.92
N GLN A 208 -6.87 8.97 11.48
CA GLN A 208 -8.03 9.32 10.67
C GLN A 208 -7.69 9.16 9.17
N PHE A 209 -7.93 7.97 8.63
CA PHE A 209 -7.57 7.66 7.25
C PHE A 209 -8.37 8.49 6.24
N ALA A 210 -7.69 8.96 5.17
CA ALA A 210 -8.27 9.72 4.07
C ALA A 210 -7.60 9.36 2.75
N THR A 211 -8.34 8.78 1.81
CA THR A 211 -7.82 8.26 0.54
C THR A 211 -7.63 9.32 -0.54
N SER A 212 -8.27 10.48 -0.41
CA SER A 212 -8.34 11.50 -1.47
C SER A 212 -7.49 12.74 -1.18
N PHE A 213 -6.63 12.71 -0.16
CA PHE A 213 -5.76 13.84 0.14
C PHE A 213 -4.44 13.66 -0.59
N TYR A 214 -4.17 14.56 -1.51
CA TYR A 214 -2.94 14.63 -2.29
C TYR A 214 -2.37 16.05 -2.17
N GLY A 215 -1.07 16.17 -2.03
CA GLY A 215 -0.41 17.46 -1.90
C GLY A 215 1.02 17.33 -1.39
N PRO A 216 1.64 18.45 -0.99
CA PRO A 216 2.90 18.43 -0.26
C PRO A 216 2.82 17.60 1.02
N SER A 217 3.94 17.03 1.45
CA SER A 217 4.03 16.36 2.74
C SER A 217 3.62 17.30 3.87
N VAL A 218 2.84 16.78 4.81
CA VAL A 218 2.33 17.56 5.96
C VAL A 218 3.46 18.09 6.84
N GLY A 219 4.53 17.29 6.93
CA GLY A 219 5.63 17.56 7.83
C GLY A 219 5.31 17.15 9.29
N PRO A 220 6.04 17.70 10.27
CA PRO A 220 5.95 17.26 11.66
C PRO A 220 4.59 17.52 12.32
N ASP A 221 3.71 18.34 11.72
CA ASP A 221 2.34 18.54 12.21
C ASP A 221 1.53 17.24 12.19
N ILE A 222 1.94 16.25 11.38
CA ILE A 222 1.33 14.92 11.38
C ILE A 222 1.36 14.25 12.75
N VAL A 223 2.35 14.57 13.59
CA VAL A 223 2.48 14.06 14.97
C VAL A 223 1.34 14.57 15.87
N LYS A 224 0.71 15.69 15.51
CA LYS A 224 -0.48 16.23 16.19
C LYS A 224 -1.76 15.69 15.55
N TRP A 225 -1.83 15.64 14.25
CA TRP A 225 -3.08 15.43 13.52
C TRP A 225 -3.46 13.96 13.32
N HIS A 226 -2.50 13.05 13.18
CA HIS A 226 -2.78 11.63 12.94
C HIS A 226 -3.85 11.41 11.86
N SER A 227 -3.69 12.03 10.69
CA SER A 227 -4.67 11.97 9.60
C SER A 227 -4.00 11.96 8.25
N GLY A 228 -4.62 11.36 7.25
CA GLY A 228 -4.12 11.28 5.88
C GLY A 228 -4.20 9.86 5.30
N ASN A 229 -3.39 9.57 4.30
CA ASN A 229 -3.33 8.25 3.66
C ASN A 229 -2.15 7.40 4.18
N CYS A 230 -1.73 6.38 3.42
CA CYS A 230 -0.61 5.51 3.78
C CYS A 230 0.72 6.27 3.90
N ARG A 231 0.95 7.31 3.09
CA ARG A 231 2.14 8.14 3.14
C ARG A 231 2.23 8.90 4.48
N GLU A 232 1.18 9.65 4.84
CA GLU A 232 1.14 10.40 6.10
C GLU A 232 1.20 9.47 7.31
N SER A 233 0.62 8.28 7.23
CA SER A 233 0.73 7.29 8.29
C SER A 233 2.17 6.81 8.49
N SER A 234 2.92 6.68 7.38
CA SER A 234 4.34 6.35 7.42
C SER A 234 5.19 7.51 7.94
N ASP A 235 4.90 8.74 7.48
CA ASP A 235 5.61 9.94 7.91
C ASP A 235 5.48 10.16 9.44
N LEU A 236 4.29 9.96 10.00
CA LEU A 236 4.04 10.02 11.44
C LEU A 236 5.03 9.13 12.22
N PHE A 237 5.14 7.87 11.81
CA PHE A 237 6.02 6.91 12.46
C PHE A 237 7.51 7.29 12.28
N ILE A 238 7.89 7.74 11.08
CA ILE A 238 9.27 8.13 10.76
C ILE A 238 9.72 9.33 11.60
N PHE A 239 8.90 10.39 11.73
CA PHE A 239 9.25 11.56 12.53
C PHE A 239 9.58 11.17 13.98
N VAL A 240 8.75 10.32 14.57
CA VAL A 240 8.94 9.89 15.97
C VAL A 240 10.15 8.96 16.10
N CYS A 241 10.28 7.95 15.25
CA CYS A 241 11.39 7.01 15.31
C CYS A 241 12.76 7.70 15.06
N ARG A 242 12.85 8.56 14.03
CA ARG A 242 14.10 9.31 13.76
C ARG A 242 14.50 10.24 14.91
N ALA A 243 13.52 10.90 15.54
CA ALA A 243 13.81 11.72 16.73
C ALA A 243 14.40 10.90 17.88
N LEU A 244 13.95 9.65 18.04
CA LEU A 244 14.36 8.74 19.10
C LEU A 244 15.60 7.90 18.75
N GLY A 245 16.20 8.05 17.57
CA GLY A 245 17.41 7.32 17.18
C GLY A 245 17.14 5.89 16.65
N ILE A 246 15.92 5.61 16.20
CA ILE A 246 15.51 4.31 15.64
C ILE A 246 15.62 4.36 14.12
N PRO A 247 16.37 3.43 13.48
CA PRO A 247 16.54 3.41 12.04
C PRO A 247 15.28 2.90 11.35
N CYS A 248 14.52 3.82 10.78
CA CYS A 248 13.31 3.51 10.02
C CYS A 248 13.11 4.47 8.84
N GLY A 249 12.27 4.07 7.92
CA GLY A 249 11.88 4.87 6.77
C GLY A 249 10.64 4.30 6.10
N ARG A 250 10.44 4.69 4.85
CA ARG A 250 9.34 4.30 4.02
C ARG A 250 9.81 3.31 2.96
N ASP A 251 9.12 2.18 2.87
CA ASP A 251 9.15 1.30 1.71
C ASP A 251 7.85 1.49 0.94
N MET A 252 7.95 1.48 -0.41
CA MET A 252 6.83 1.85 -1.27
C MET A 252 6.76 1.00 -2.54
N MET A 253 5.56 0.92 -3.08
CA MET A 253 5.25 0.42 -4.41
C MET A 253 4.66 1.56 -5.23
N PHE A 254 5.25 1.92 -6.36
CA PHE A 254 4.66 2.93 -7.26
C PHE A 254 3.27 2.49 -7.76
N MET A 255 3.13 1.18 -8.01
CA MET A 255 1.86 0.53 -8.32
C MET A 255 1.91 -0.90 -7.81
N ARG A 256 0.84 -1.37 -7.20
CA ARG A 256 0.69 -2.76 -6.78
C ARG A 256 0.46 -3.67 -7.98
N GLY A 257 0.92 -4.92 -7.85
CA GLY A 257 0.70 -5.94 -8.88
C GLY A 257 -0.74 -6.45 -8.96
N ASP A 258 -1.59 -6.15 -7.97
CA ASP A 258 -2.93 -6.71 -7.81
C ASP A 258 -4.04 -5.68 -7.59
N MET A 259 -3.71 -4.39 -7.56
CA MET A 259 -4.66 -3.28 -7.38
C MET A 259 -4.25 -2.07 -8.22
N ASN A 260 -5.19 -1.13 -8.39
CA ASN A 260 -5.00 0.08 -9.19
C ASN A 260 -4.45 1.27 -8.36
N LEU A 261 -3.61 1.00 -7.38
CA LEU A 261 -3.00 2.04 -6.53
C LEU A 261 -1.61 1.62 -6.04
N GLY A 262 -0.77 2.61 -5.74
CA GLY A 262 0.45 2.43 -5.01
C GLY A 262 0.21 2.16 -3.52
N HIS A 263 1.28 1.91 -2.77
CA HIS A 263 1.17 1.76 -1.32
C HIS A 263 2.49 2.08 -0.62
N ASP A 264 2.39 2.66 0.58
CA ASP A 264 3.50 3.01 1.46
C ASP A 264 3.33 2.35 2.82
N TRP A 265 4.45 1.92 3.40
CA TRP A 265 4.51 1.40 4.78
C TRP A 265 5.89 1.69 5.38
N ASN A 266 6.06 1.40 6.66
CA ASN A 266 7.33 1.59 7.33
C ASN A 266 8.17 0.31 7.34
N PHE A 267 9.47 0.46 7.07
CA PHE A 267 10.46 -0.52 7.48
C PHE A 267 11.14 -0.06 8.78
N VAL A 268 11.63 -1.01 9.53
CA VAL A 268 12.50 -0.82 10.69
C VAL A 268 13.65 -1.82 10.60
N LEU A 269 14.85 -1.38 10.92
CA LEU A 269 15.99 -2.29 11.04
C LEU A 269 16.20 -2.66 12.51
N ASP A 270 16.30 -3.96 12.81
CA ASP A 270 16.67 -4.46 14.12
C ASP A 270 18.18 -4.31 14.38
N LYS A 271 18.63 -4.71 15.57
CA LYS A 271 20.05 -4.72 15.93
C LYS A 271 20.94 -5.57 15.03
N ASN A 272 20.38 -6.56 14.32
CA ASN A 272 21.08 -7.45 13.38
C ASN A 272 20.96 -6.96 11.93
N ARG A 273 20.32 -5.81 11.69
CA ARG A 273 20.01 -5.23 10.38
C ARG A 273 18.93 -6.00 9.60
N GLU A 274 18.18 -6.88 10.28
CA GLU A 274 17.03 -7.54 9.67
C GLU A 274 15.90 -6.55 9.42
N ASN A 275 15.13 -6.78 8.35
CA ASN A 275 14.07 -5.89 7.93
C ASN A 275 12.72 -6.34 8.49
N LEU A 276 12.12 -5.46 9.27
CA LEU A 276 10.76 -5.61 9.75
C LEU A 276 9.87 -4.54 9.13
N PHE A 277 8.57 -4.79 9.03
CA PHE A 277 7.61 -3.81 8.54
C PHE A 277 6.48 -3.55 9.54
N CYS A 278 5.89 -2.38 9.46
CA CYS A 278 4.70 -2.00 10.21
C CYS A 278 3.96 -0.82 9.55
N SER A 279 2.78 -0.52 10.05
CA SER A 279 2.08 0.76 9.83
C SER A 279 1.18 1.07 11.03
N VAL A 280 1.03 2.34 11.35
CA VAL A 280 0.08 2.78 12.40
C VAL A 280 -1.38 2.47 12.01
N THR A 281 -1.66 2.25 10.74
CA THR A 281 -2.99 1.93 10.21
C THR A 281 -3.29 0.43 10.11
N TYR A 282 -2.28 -0.45 10.27
CA TYR A 282 -2.50 -1.90 10.26
C TYR A 282 -3.15 -2.38 11.55
N ALA A 283 -3.90 -3.47 11.48
CA ALA A 283 -4.51 -4.08 12.68
C ALA A 283 -3.45 -4.62 13.65
N SER A 284 -2.33 -5.15 13.14
CA SER A 284 -1.23 -5.64 13.96
C SER A 284 -0.62 -4.53 14.83
N ASN A 285 -0.38 -4.86 16.09
CA ASN A 285 0.34 -4.01 17.04
C ASN A 285 1.82 -4.36 17.15
N GLN A 286 2.31 -5.22 16.27
CA GLN A 286 3.69 -5.72 16.26
C GLN A 286 4.34 -5.42 14.92
N LEU A 287 5.66 -5.33 14.92
CA LEU A 287 6.45 -5.35 13.71
C LEU A 287 6.52 -6.80 13.21
N GLU A 288 6.44 -6.98 11.90
CA GLU A 288 6.45 -8.27 11.24
C GLU A 288 7.65 -8.39 10.30
N ALA A 289 8.14 -9.61 10.09
CA ALA A 289 9.25 -9.85 9.15
C ALA A 289 8.86 -9.40 7.73
N ALA A 290 9.72 -8.67 7.03
CA ALA A 290 9.44 -8.13 5.70
C ALA A 290 9.01 -9.22 4.70
N SER A 291 9.56 -10.42 4.80
CA SER A 291 9.22 -11.57 3.95
C SER A 291 7.77 -12.08 4.12
N THR A 292 7.08 -11.69 5.18
CA THR A 292 5.67 -12.05 5.43
C THR A 292 4.67 -11.05 4.86
N TYR A 293 5.14 -9.98 4.21
CA TYR A 293 4.28 -8.94 3.64
C TYR A 293 3.39 -9.51 2.53
N TRP A 294 2.07 -9.36 2.67
CA TRP A 294 1.05 -10.13 1.93
C TRP A 294 0.61 -9.53 0.58
N ASN A 295 0.79 -8.24 0.37
CA ASN A 295 0.39 -7.60 -0.89
C ASN A 295 1.26 -8.07 -2.07
N ARG A 296 0.69 -8.18 -3.28
CA ARG A 296 1.48 -8.41 -4.50
C ARG A 296 2.15 -7.11 -4.92
N LYS A 297 3.47 -7.15 -4.99
CA LYS A 297 4.30 -5.93 -5.02
C LYS A 297 4.75 -5.52 -6.43
N GLY A 298 5.04 -6.48 -7.29
CA GLY A 298 5.76 -6.19 -8.53
C GLY A 298 7.19 -5.75 -8.23
N LYS A 299 7.35 -4.53 -7.74
CA LYS A 299 8.62 -3.96 -7.27
C LYS A 299 8.40 -3.19 -5.96
N VAL A 300 9.41 -3.24 -5.07
CA VAL A 300 9.44 -2.47 -3.81
C VAL A 300 10.68 -1.59 -3.78
N TYR A 301 10.47 -0.33 -3.50
CA TYR A 301 11.54 0.65 -3.35
C TYR A 301 11.57 1.20 -1.94
N ARG A 302 12.78 1.28 -1.38
CA ARG A 302 13.04 1.96 -0.11
C ARG A 302 13.46 3.38 -0.37
N GLU A 303 12.75 4.33 0.21
CA GLU A 303 13.15 5.72 0.17
C GLU A 303 14.48 5.93 0.88
N THR A 304 15.37 6.71 0.26
CA THR A 304 16.69 7.06 0.80
C THR A 304 16.82 8.59 0.85
N PHE A 305 17.61 9.07 1.81
CA PHE A 305 18.00 10.47 1.83
C PHE A 305 19.12 10.72 0.82
N SER A 306 20.04 9.77 0.68
CA SER A 306 21.10 9.85 -0.31
C SER A 306 20.60 9.48 -1.70
N LEU A 307 21.13 10.17 -2.72
CA LEU A 307 20.87 9.86 -4.11
C LEU A 307 21.46 8.51 -4.49
N ASN A 308 20.70 7.66 -5.18
CA ASN A 308 21.20 6.43 -5.78
C ASN A 308 22.07 6.76 -7.00
N ARG A 309 23.36 6.91 -6.75
CA ARG A 309 24.33 7.39 -7.76
C ARG A 309 24.54 6.41 -8.91
N ASP A 310 24.42 5.11 -8.66
CA ASP A 310 24.59 4.11 -9.71
C ASP A 310 23.40 4.12 -10.67
N MET A 311 22.19 4.30 -10.16
CA MET A 311 21.01 4.49 -10.98
C MET A 311 21.07 5.83 -11.73
N GLN A 312 21.48 6.89 -11.06
CA GLN A 312 21.67 8.21 -11.68
C GLN A 312 22.70 8.16 -12.83
N LYS A 313 23.85 7.51 -12.63
CA LYS A 313 24.86 7.38 -13.69
C LYS A 313 24.31 6.69 -14.93
N ARG A 314 23.55 5.62 -14.75
CA ARG A 314 22.89 4.92 -15.86
C ARG A 314 21.90 5.82 -16.60
N MET A 315 21.13 6.62 -15.88
CA MET A 315 20.17 7.55 -16.48
C MET A 315 20.84 8.73 -17.18
N LEU A 316 21.93 9.27 -16.63
CA LEU A 316 22.71 10.34 -17.26
C LEU A 316 23.44 9.87 -18.54
N ALA A 317 23.85 8.60 -18.58
CA ALA A 317 24.45 7.99 -19.77
C ALA A 317 23.41 7.74 -20.89
N TYR A 318 22.13 7.66 -20.56
CA TYR A 318 21.04 7.51 -21.51
C TYR A 318 20.62 8.88 -22.07
N LYS A 319 20.67 9.02 -23.41
CA LYS A 319 20.39 10.29 -24.11
C LYS A 319 18.89 10.53 -24.36
N GLY A 320 18.02 9.55 -24.04
CA GLY A 320 16.58 9.64 -24.24
C GLY A 320 15.83 10.17 -23.01
N SER A 321 14.51 10.23 -23.12
CA SER A 321 13.62 10.60 -22.02
C SER A 321 13.57 9.53 -20.94
N VAL A 322 13.59 9.94 -19.68
CA VAL A 322 13.41 9.08 -18.51
C VAL A 322 12.05 9.34 -17.89
N PHE A 323 11.32 8.28 -17.53
CA PHE A 323 10.03 8.42 -16.88
C PHE A 323 10.15 9.16 -15.54
N PRO A 324 9.22 10.08 -15.20
CA PRO A 324 9.40 11.04 -14.10
C PRO A 324 9.80 10.44 -12.75
N TYR A 325 9.25 9.30 -12.33
CA TYR A 325 9.57 8.66 -11.04
C TYR A 325 11.05 8.31 -10.87
N PHE A 326 11.75 8.08 -11.98
CA PHE A 326 13.12 7.59 -11.98
C PHE A 326 14.15 8.69 -12.24
N LYS A 327 13.75 9.93 -12.53
CA LYS A 327 14.68 11.02 -12.89
C LYS A 327 15.67 11.37 -11.79
N GLU A 328 15.19 11.41 -10.55
CA GLU A 328 16.00 11.71 -9.37
C GLU A 328 15.80 10.59 -8.34
N PRO A 329 16.60 9.50 -8.43
CA PRO A 329 16.32 8.31 -7.64
C PRO A 329 16.80 8.47 -6.20
N LEU A 330 15.94 9.02 -5.34
CA LEU A 330 16.10 9.01 -3.88
C LEU A 330 15.48 7.73 -3.30
N PHE A 331 15.80 6.60 -3.91
CA PHE A 331 15.34 5.28 -3.49
C PHE A 331 16.27 4.18 -3.97
N LYS A 332 16.18 3.03 -3.31
CA LYS A 332 16.85 1.78 -3.74
C LYS A 332 15.83 0.65 -3.85
N ASP A 333 16.10 -0.28 -4.75
CA ASP A 333 15.32 -1.51 -4.88
C ASP A 333 15.55 -2.42 -3.67
N VAL A 334 14.47 -2.84 -3.02
CA VAL A 334 14.47 -3.77 -1.89
C VAL A 334 13.47 -4.90 -2.11
N THR A 335 13.09 -5.16 -3.35
CA THR A 335 12.08 -6.16 -3.71
C THR A 335 12.39 -7.54 -3.13
N SER A 336 13.63 -7.99 -3.24
CA SER A 336 14.08 -9.30 -2.73
C SER A 336 13.88 -9.47 -1.22
N VAL A 337 13.89 -8.37 -0.45
CA VAL A 337 13.63 -8.39 1.00
C VAL A 337 12.19 -8.86 1.31
N TYR A 338 11.24 -8.60 0.40
CA TYR A 338 9.81 -8.82 0.59
C TYR A 338 9.26 -10.04 -0.15
N THR A 339 9.96 -10.55 -1.14
CA THR A 339 9.40 -11.54 -2.09
C THR A 339 9.79 -12.98 -1.76
N GLY A 340 10.85 -13.18 -1.00
CA GLY A 340 11.30 -14.52 -0.58
C GLY A 340 11.46 -15.47 -1.78
N LYS A 341 10.81 -16.64 -1.70
CA LYS A 341 10.88 -17.66 -2.76
C LYS A 341 10.18 -17.27 -4.08
N TRP A 342 9.39 -16.22 -4.09
CA TRP A 342 8.69 -15.72 -5.29
C TRP A 342 9.45 -14.59 -6.00
N ASN A 343 10.72 -14.42 -5.64
CA ASN A 343 11.63 -13.48 -6.27
C ASN A 343 12.24 -14.08 -7.52
N HIS A 344 12.06 -13.41 -8.67
CA HIS A 344 12.55 -13.89 -9.95
C HIS A 344 13.32 -12.82 -10.70
N ASN A 345 14.19 -13.26 -11.61
CA ASN A 345 14.86 -12.40 -12.58
C ASN A 345 14.22 -12.59 -13.95
N ILE A 346 13.65 -11.54 -14.51
CA ILE A 346 13.08 -11.57 -15.86
C ILE A 346 14.20 -11.36 -16.87
N SER A 347 14.20 -12.14 -17.97
CA SER A 347 15.06 -11.93 -19.14
C SER A 347 14.27 -12.18 -20.41
N ILE A 348 14.07 -11.12 -21.21
CA ILE A 348 13.23 -11.14 -22.41
C ILE A 348 14.11 -10.88 -23.64
N SER A 349 13.89 -11.64 -24.74
CA SER A 349 14.50 -11.35 -26.04
C SER A 349 13.85 -10.12 -26.67
N CYS A 350 14.67 -9.21 -27.19
CA CYS A 350 14.17 -8.04 -27.91
C CYS A 350 13.49 -8.42 -29.25
N ASP A 351 13.75 -9.61 -29.79
CA ASP A 351 13.08 -10.10 -31.00
C ASP A 351 11.58 -10.41 -30.80
N SER A 352 11.15 -10.61 -29.55
CA SER A 352 9.74 -10.85 -29.22
C SER A 352 8.92 -9.56 -29.06
N LEU A 353 9.53 -8.39 -29.27
CA LEU A 353 8.89 -7.09 -29.12
C LEU A 353 8.26 -6.60 -30.42
N TYR A 354 7.25 -5.74 -30.34
CA TYR A 354 6.54 -5.22 -31.52
C TYR A 354 7.41 -4.34 -32.41
N GLN A 355 8.51 -3.82 -31.88
CA GLN A 355 9.45 -2.98 -32.61
C GLN A 355 10.89 -3.36 -32.30
N LYS A 356 11.78 -3.08 -33.24
CA LYS A 356 13.22 -3.27 -33.04
C LYS A 356 13.72 -2.35 -31.93
N VAL A 357 14.41 -2.93 -30.98
CA VAL A 357 15.02 -2.22 -29.86
C VAL A 357 16.53 -2.18 -30.06
N GLU A 358 17.08 -0.96 -30.06
CA GLU A 358 18.51 -0.75 -30.15
C GLU A 358 19.22 -1.11 -28.84
N ASN A 359 20.52 -1.39 -28.91
CA ASN A 359 21.34 -1.59 -27.71
C ASN A 359 21.39 -0.29 -26.87
N ASN A 360 21.41 -0.44 -25.54
CA ASN A 360 21.33 0.67 -24.60
C ASN A 360 20.03 1.48 -24.66
N LYS A 361 18.95 0.93 -25.22
CA LYS A 361 17.61 1.55 -25.12
C LYS A 361 17.04 1.32 -23.72
N MET A 362 16.51 2.37 -23.13
CA MET A 362 15.82 2.27 -21.84
C MET A 362 14.41 1.67 -22.03
N LEU A 363 14.13 0.60 -21.32
CA LEU A 363 12.86 -0.07 -21.32
C LEU A 363 12.28 -0.11 -19.89
N TYR A 364 10.98 -0.10 -19.82
CA TYR A 364 10.22 -0.10 -18.59
C TYR A 364 9.41 -1.39 -18.45
N LEU A 365 9.45 -1.97 -17.25
CA LEU A 365 8.53 -3.03 -16.83
C LEU A 365 7.32 -2.35 -16.21
N CYS A 366 6.12 -2.64 -16.74
CA CYS A 366 4.88 -1.98 -16.35
C CYS A 366 3.88 -3.00 -15.79
N VAL A 367 3.07 -2.57 -14.82
CA VAL A 367 1.91 -3.29 -14.29
C VAL A 367 0.62 -2.57 -14.69
N ALA A 368 -0.49 -3.31 -14.76
CA ALA A 368 -1.79 -2.75 -15.11
C ALA A 368 -2.35 -1.85 -14.01
N SER A 369 -3.02 -0.77 -14.41
CA SER A 369 -3.80 0.12 -13.54
C SER A 369 -5.00 0.64 -14.35
N TRP A 370 -6.17 0.14 -14.09
CA TRP A 370 -7.35 0.28 -14.97
C TRP A 370 -6.99 -0.11 -16.40
N LEU A 371 -7.33 0.72 -17.38
CA LEU A 371 -6.94 0.54 -18.80
C LEU A 371 -5.49 0.98 -19.11
N ASN A 372 -4.76 1.51 -18.12
CA ASN A 372 -3.40 2.01 -18.28
C ASN A 372 -2.35 1.01 -17.78
N TRP A 373 -1.11 1.28 -18.15
CA TRP A 373 0.06 0.56 -17.68
C TRP A 373 1.03 1.53 -17.01
N VAL A 374 1.50 1.18 -15.82
CA VAL A 374 2.35 2.05 -15.00
C VAL A 374 3.74 1.43 -14.87
N PRO A 375 4.80 2.18 -15.23
CA PRO A 375 6.17 1.72 -15.03
C PRO A 375 6.49 1.46 -13.56
N VAL A 376 7.02 0.27 -13.27
CA VAL A 376 7.46 -0.10 -11.91
C VAL A 376 8.94 -0.43 -11.84
N ALA A 377 9.60 -0.70 -12.97
CA ALA A 377 11.05 -0.84 -13.06
C ALA A 377 11.56 -0.34 -14.40
N LEU A 378 12.86 -0.03 -14.46
CA LEU A 378 13.56 0.31 -15.70
C LEU A 378 14.88 -0.44 -15.78
N ASN A 379 15.31 -0.70 -17.01
CA ASN A 379 16.69 -1.12 -17.30
C ASN A 379 17.07 -0.77 -18.75
N LEU A 380 18.36 -0.87 -19.05
CA LEU A 380 18.87 -0.70 -20.41
C LEU A 380 18.97 -2.07 -21.10
N SER A 381 18.57 -2.12 -22.35
CA SER A 381 18.79 -3.30 -23.20
C SER A 381 20.30 -3.56 -23.37
N SER A 382 20.68 -4.83 -23.37
CA SER A 382 22.06 -5.27 -23.57
C SER A 382 22.11 -6.36 -24.64
N GLY A 383 22.72 -6.06 -25.76
CA GLY A 383 22.61 -6.91 -26.94
C GLY A 383 21.16 -7.06 -27.39
N ASN A 384 20.72 -8.32 -27.57
CA ASN A 384 19.35 -8.65 -27.95
C ASN A 384 18.44 -9.00 -26.75
N ARG A 385 18.74 -8.57 -25.53
CA ARG A 385 17.98 -8.92 -24.33
C ARG A 385 17.78 -7.72 -23.41
N ILE A 386 16.70 -7.79 -22.66
CA ILE A 386 16.42 -6.91 -21.53
C ILE A 386 16.17 -7.77 -20.28
N GLY A 387 16.84 -7.42 -19.17
CA GLY A 387 16.68 -8.08 -17.90
C GLY A 387 16.09 -7.15 -16.83
N PHE A 388 15.26 -7.70 -15.94
CA PHE A 388 14.80 -7.02 -14.72
C PHE A 388 15.05 -7.96 -13.54
N PRO A 389 15.98 -7.60 -12.64
CA PRO A 389 16.23 -8.39 -11.44
C PRO A 389 15.13 -8.17 -10.40
N ASP A 390 15.02 -9.12 -9.49
CA ASP A 390 14.19 -9.01 -8.29
C ASP A 390 12.74 -8.60 -8.56
N VAL A 391 11.99 -9.41 -9.31
CA VAL A 391 10.59 -9.19 -9.65
C VAL A 391 9.72 -10.24 -8.97
N GLU A 392 8.61 -9.83 -8.35
CA GLU A 392 7.67 -10.78 -7.73
C GLU A 392 6.83 -11.51 -8.79
N GLY A 393 6.76 -12.84 -8.68
CA GLY A 393 5.91 -13.68 -9.52
C GLY A 393 4.41 -13.60 -9.17
N GLY A 394 3.56 -14.09 -10.08
CA GLY A 394 2.10 -14.07 -9.97
C GLY A 394 1.47 -12.75 -10.38
N ILE A 395 2.15 -11.96 -11.22
CA ILE A 395 1.74 -10.64 -11.69
C ILE A 395 1.84 -10.58 -13.20
N VAL A 396 0.91 -9.87 -13.82
CA VAL A 396 0.92 -9.61 -15.26
C VAL A 396 1.66 -8.30 -15.54
N PHE A 397 2.65 -8.39 -16.42
CA PHE A 397 3.50 -7.28 -16.83
C PHE A 397 3.41 -7.01 -18.33
N ARG A 398 3.89 -5.83 -18.73
CA ARG A 398 4.19 -5.44 -20.12
C ARG A 398 5.49 -4.67 -20.18
N LEU A 399 6.14 -4.66 -21.35
CA LEU A 399 7.26 -3.76 -21.62
C LEU A 399 6.80 -2.50 -22.35
N ALA A 400 7.46 -1.39 -22.03
CA ALA A 400 7.23 -0.11 -22.67
C ALA A 400 8.54 0.65 -22.92
N THR A 401 8.50 1.58 -23.89
CA THR A 401 9.45 2.70 -24.01
C THR A 401 8.79 3.99 -23.52
N TYR A 402 9.61 5.02 -23.28
CA TYR A 402 9.10 6.35 -22.91
C TYR A 402 9.79 7.41 -23.76
N GLU A 403 9.02 8.08 -24.60
CA GLU A 403 9.52 9.10 -25.52
C GLU A 403 8.54 10.25 -25.64
N GLY A 404 9.07 11.48 -25.67
CA GLY A 404 8.25 12.68 -25.84
C GLY A 404 7.10 12.80 -24.84
N GLU A 405 7.31 12.37 -23.59
CA GLU A 405 6.32 12.31 -22.51
C GLU A 405 5.19 11.24 -22.69
N HIS A 406 5.36 10.34 -23.65
CA HIS A 406 4.42 9.25 -23.92
C HIS A 406 5.03 7.88 -23.60
N LEU A 407 4.25 7.05 -22.93
CA LEU A 407 4.57 5.65 -22.69
C LEU A 407 4.03 4.82 -23.87
N GLN A 408 4.92 4.14 -24.59
CA GLN A 408 4.56 3.27 -25.71
C GLN A 408 4.76 1.80 -25.29
N LEU A 409 3.70 1.02 -25.31
CA LEU A 409 3.75 -0.41 -25.03
C LEU A 409 4.38 -1.15 -26.23
N ILE A 410 5.33 -2.04 -25.96
CA ILE A 410 6.14 -2.71 -26.98
C ILE A 410 6.14 -4.23 -26.88
N SER A 411 5.36 -4.80 -25.97
CA SER A 411 5.22 -6.25 -25.81
C SER A 411 3.75 -6.64 -25.62
N ASP A 412 3.41 -7.90 -25.92
CA ASP A 412 2.19 -8.50 -25.36
C ASP A 412 2.26 -8.52 -23.83
N PRO A 413 1.11 -8.50 -23.14
CA PRO A 413 1.10 -8.73 -21.70
C PRO A 413 1.54 -10.16 -21.40
N PHE A 414 2.30 -10.34 -20.31
CA PHE A 414 2.76 -11.64 -19.88
C PHE A 414 2.62 -11.83 -18.37
N LEU A 415 2.21 -13.01 -17.97
CA LEU A 415 2.24 -13.45 -16.59
C LEU A 415 3.64 -13.95 -16.26
N LEU A 416 4.25 -13.42 -15.19
CA LEU A 416 5.40 -14.05 -14.57
C LEU A 416 4.88 -15.11 -13.61
N ASP A 417 5.10 -16.37 -13.93
CA ASP A 417 4.63 -17.47 -13.07
C ASP A 417 5.23 -17.37 -11.67
N LYS A 418 4.40 -17.56 -10.66
CA LYS A 418 4.77 -17.33 -9.28
C LYS A 418 5.80 -18.31 -8.74
N GLU A 419 5.70 -19.57 -9.12
CA GLU A 419 6.56 -20.64 -8.57
C GLU A 419 7.79 -20.89 -9.44
N THR A 420 7.64 -20.84 -10.78
CA THR A 420 8.69 -21.18 -11.72
C THR A 420 9.49 -19.98 -12.26
N GLY A 421 8.91 -18.77 -12.21
CA GLY A 421 9.47 -17.59 -12.86
C GLY A 421 9.41 -17.62 -14.40
N SER A 422 8.68 -18.58 -14.99
CA SER A 422 8.49 -18.63 -16.43
C SER A 422 7.52 -17.55 -16.91
N LEU A 423 7.64 -17.13 -18.19
CA LEU A 423 6.79 -16.12 -18.80
C LEU A 423 5.71 -16.80 -19.64
N ARG A 424 4.45 -16.48 -19.38
CA ARG A 424 3.31 -16.87 -20.22
C ARG A 424 2.66 -15.63 -20.83
N TYR A 425 2.70 -15.54 -22.15
CA TYR A 425 2.15 -14.41 -22.89
C TYR A 425 0.66 -14.57 -23.17
N PHE A 426 -0.07 -13.45 -23.14
CA PHE A 426 -1.48 -13.34 -23.52
C PHE A 426 -1.57 -12.80 -24.95
N THR A 427 -1.39 -13.67 -25.91
CA THR A 427 -1.39 -13.27 -27.34
C THR A 427 -2.77 -13.29 -27.98
N GLY A 428 -3.73 -13.98 -27.34
CA GLY A 428 -5.03 -14.29 -27.94
C GLY A 428 -4.87 -15.22 -29.17
N LEU A 429 -5.62 -16.28 -29.22
CA LEU A 429 -5.61 -17.17 -30.40
C LEU A 429 -6.58 -16.63 -31.46
N ASN A 430 -6.42 -17.07 -32.70
CA ASN A 430 -7.41 -16.81 -33.77
C ASN A 430 -8.73 -17.58 -33.57
N GLU A 431 -8.76 -18.49 -32.60
CA GLU A 431 -9.95 -19.23 -32.18
C GLU A 431 -10.70 -18.39 -31.11
N GLU A 432 -12.02 -18.30 -31.27
CA GLU A 432 -12.89 -17.63 -30.30
C GLU A 432 -13.45 -18.63 -29.29
N GLU A 433 -13.69 -18.15 -28.07
CA GLU A 433 -14.42 -18.85 -27.03
C GLU A 433 -15.55 -17.98 -26.49
N GLU A 434 -16.63 -18.61 -26.04
CA GLU A 434 -17.70 -17.93 -25.33
C GLU A 434 -17.43 -17.95 -23.86
N ILE A 435 -17.46 -16.76 -23.23
CA ILE A 435 -17.22 -16.58 -21.80
C ILE A 435 -18.44 -15.95 -21.12
N THR A 436 -18.66 -16.30 -19.86
CA THR A 436 -19.64 -15.64 -18.99
C THR A 436 -18.92 -14.89 -17.89
N VAL A 437 -19.21 -13.58 -17.76
CA VAL A 437 -18.65 -12.72 -16.70
C VAL A 437 -19.73 -12.33 -15.71
N THR A 438 -19.39 -12.36 -14.41
CA THR A 438 -20.31 -12.08 -13.30
C THR A 438 -19.82 -10.92 -12.41
N HIS A 439 -18.56 -10.51 -12.56
CA HIS A 439 -17.95 -9.44 -11.80
C HIS A 439 -16.77 -8.83 -12.55
N LYS A 440 -16.38 -7.61 -12.18
CA LYS A 440 -15.32 -6.84 -12.86
C LYS A 440 -14.06 -6.66 -12.04
N TYR A 441 -14.04 -7.18 -10.79
CA TYR A 441 -12.91 -7.09 -9.88
C TYR A 441 -12.81 -8.34 -9.02
N ARG A 442 -11.65 -8.58 -8.44
CA ARG A 442 -11.30 -9.76 -7.65
C ARG A 442 -12.17 -9.91 -6.39
N LEU A 443 -12.91 -11.00 -6.29
CA LEU A 443 -13.82 -11.23 -5.15
C LEU A 443 -13.10 -11.53 -3.82
N SER A 444 -11.87 -12.05 -3.86
CA SER A 444 -11.09 -12.32 -2.65
C SER A 444 -10.66 -11.06 -1.88
N TYR A 445 -10.71 -9.91 -2.53
CA TYR A 445 -10.41 -8.61 -1.92
C TYR A 445 -11.64 -7.95 -1.33
N ILE A 446 -12.82 -8.50 -1.61
CA ILE A 446 -14.09 -7.95 -1.25
C ILE A 446 -14.84 -8.99 -0.44
N TYR A 447 -15.63 -8.52 0.41
CA TYR A 447 -16.43 -9.12 1.47
C TYR A 447 -17.22 -10.41 1.18
N PRO A 448 -17.40 -10.95 -0.06
CA PRO A 448 -18.08 -12.24 -0.27
C PRO A 448 -17.47 -13.40 0.52
N ASP A 449 -16.17 -13.44 0.71
CA ASP A 449 -15.51 -14.46 1.54
C ASP A 449 -15.98 -14.40 3.00
N ARG A 450 -16.35 -13.23 3.50
CA ARG A 450 -16.82 -13.01 4.87
C ARG A 450 -18.22 -13.57 5.13
N MET A 451 -18.99 -13.89 4.09
CA MET A 451 -20.27 -14.56 4.24
C MET A 451 -20.16 -16.09 4.40
N VAL A 452 -19.03 -16.71 4.07
CA VAL A 452 -18.84 -18.16 4.19
C VAL A 452 -18.93 -18.57 5.67
N LYS A 453 -19.78 -19.54 5.98
CA LYS A 453 -20.25 -19.98 7.29
C LYS A 453 -21.35 -19.09 7.91
N GLY A 454 -21.81 -18.05 7.23
CA GLY A 454 -23.00 -17.29 7.62
C GLY A 454 -24.25 -18.18 7.59
N VAL A 455 -25.21 -17.87 8.44
CA VAL A 455 -26.37 -18.73 8.67
C VAL A 455 -27.66 -17.95 8.48
N PHE A 456 -28.61 -18.54 7.74
CA PHE A 456 -29.98 -18.08 7.72
C PHE A 456 -30.77 -18.91 8.72
N GLU A 457 -31.45 -18.26 9.66
CA GLU A 457 -32.23 -18.87 10.76
C GLU A 457 -33.66 -18.39 10.74
N ALA A 458 -34.58 -19.23 11.27
CA ALA A 458 -35.97 -18.89 11.47
C ALA A 458 -36.47 -19.36 12.83
N SER A 459 -37.43 -18.63 13.40
CA SER A 459 -37.98 -18.90 14.75
C SER A 459 -39.42 -18.39 14.87
N ASN A 460 -40.13 -18.93 15.85
CA ASN A 460 -41.38 -18.34 16.36
C ASN A 460 -41.17 -17.65 17.72
N ASP A 461 -39.94 -17.66 18.23
CA ASP A 461 -39.52 -16.93 19.42
C ASP A 461 -38.70 -15.70 19.02
N PRO A 462 -39.08 -14.49 19.46
CA PRO A 462 -38.38 -13.25 19.10
C PRO A 462 -36.91 -13.22 19.56
N GLY A 463 -36.57 -13.97 20.60
CA GLY A 463 -35.18 -14.09 21.10
C GLY A 463 -34.34 -15.13 20.37
N PHE A 464 -34.93 -15.89 19.44
CA PHE A 464 -34.28 -17.00 18.74
C PHE A 464 -33.62 -18.03 19.67
N SER A 465 -34.17 -18.21 20.89
CA SER A 465 -33.73 -19.23 21.84
C SER A 465 -34.01 -20.63 21.29
N THR A 466 -35.16 -20.78 20.63
CA THR A 466 -35.50 -21.95 19.80
C THR A 466 -35.53 -21.51 18.35
N ARG A 467 -34.68 -22.10 17.50
CA ARG A 467 -34.55 -21.72 16.09
C ARG A 467 -34.21 -22.90 15.20
N ASP A 468 -34.63 -22.80 13.97
CA ASP A 468 -34.26 -23.73 12.90
C ASP A 468 -33.24 -23.06 11.97
N THR A 469 -32.20 -23.79 11.59
CA THR A 469 -31.27 -23.36 10.54
C THR A 469 -31.90 -23.63 9.18
N LEU A 470 -32.17 -22.57 8.42
CA LEU A 470 -32.72 -22.68 7.07
C LEU A 470 -31.61 -23.00 6.06
N PHE A 471 -30.47 -22.31 6.16
CA PHE A 471 -29.35 -22.49 5.24
C PHE A 471 -28.03 -22.00 5.85
N VAL A 472 -26.95 -22.69 5.48
CA VAL A 472 -25.58 -22.26 5.82
C VAL A 472 -24.82 -21.99 4.53
N ILE A 473 -24.25 -20.81 4.40
CA ILE A 473 -23.42 -20.44 3.24
C ILE A 473 -22.10 -21.22 3.31
N ARG A 474 -21.92 -22.17 2.41
CA ARG A 474 -20.74 -23.07 2.38
C ARG A 474 -19.69 -22.67 1.33
N LYS A 475 -20.09 -21.89 0.33
CA LYS A 475 -19.24 -21.43 -0.76
C LYS A 475 -19.34 -19.92 -0.87
N LYS A 476 -18.26 -19.29 -1.32
CA LYS A 476 -18.22 -17.86 -1.60
C LYS A 476 -19.31 -17.48 -2.60
N PRO A 477 -20.17 -16.49 -2.30
CA PRO A 477 -21.07 -15.91 -3.27
C PRO A 477 -20.27 -15.28 -4.44
N VAL A 478 -20.56 -15.69 -5.67
CA VAL A 478 -19.85 -15.22 -6.86
C VAL A 478 -20.76 -14.46 -7.84
N ARG A 479 -22.00 -14.22 -7.45
CA ARG A 479 -23.00 -13.48 -8.23
C ARG A 479 -23.66 -12.41 -7.38
N LEU A 480 -24.24 -11.42 -8.06
CA LEU A 480 -25.03 -10.39 -7.36
C LEU A 480 -26.17 -11.06 -6.58
N TRP A 481 -26.97 -11.90 -7.25
CA TRP A 481 -28.09 -12.59 -6.61
C TRP A 481 -27.80 -14.08 -6.41
N ASN A 482 -27.74 -14.49 -5.15
CA ASN A 482 -27.53 -15.88 -4.76
C ASN A 482 -28.86 -16.44 -4.26
N VAL A 483 -29.39 -17.46 -4.93
CA VAL A 483 -30.72 -18.01 -4.68
C VAL A 483 -30.62 -19.37 -4.00
N VAL A 484 -31.32 -19.51 -2.87
CA VAL A 484 -31.48 -20.78 -2.11
C VAL A 484 -32.94 -21.18 -2.10
N ARG A 485 -33.23 -22.35 -2.63
CA ARG A 485 -34.57 -22.97 -2.53
C ARG A 485 -34.62 -23.86 -1.31
N LEU A 486 -35.70 -23.73 -0.53
CA LEU A 486 -35.92 -24.46 0.72
C LEU A 486 -37.14 -25.39 0.60
N ASN A 487 -37.03 -26.52 1.23
CA ASN A 487 -38.17 -27.44 1.39
C ASN A 487 -38.44 -27.61 2.89
N THR A 488 -39.17 -26.64 3.47
CA THR A 488 -39.58 -26.68 4.87
C THR A 488 -41.09 -26.81 4.99
N GLY A 489 -41.53 -27.73 5.85
CA GLY A 489 -42.96 -27.90 6.19
C GLY A 489 -43.44 -26.98 7.31
N LYS A 490 -42.53 -26.20 7.93
CA LYS A 490 -42.83 -25.34 9.07
C LYS A 490 -43.09 -23.91 8.62
N THR A 491 -43.73 -23.14 9.48
CA THR A 491 -43.95 -21.69 9.36
C THR A 491 -43.25 -20.95 10.49
N TYR A 492 -42.78 -19.76 10.21
CA TYR A 492 -41.98 -18.94 11.12
C TYR A 492 -42.41 -17.47 11.06
N ARG A 493 -42.42 -16.80 12.21
CA ARG A 493 -42.65 -15.37 12.32
C ARG A 493 -41.36 -14.57 12.17
N TYR A 494 -40.25 -15.06 12.71
CA TYR A 494 -38.98 -14.35 12.72
C TYR A 494 -37.98 -15.04 11.79
N VAL A 495 -37.31 -14.27 10.95
CA VAL A 495 -36.25 -14.75 10.05
C VAL A 495 -35.04 -13.82 10.14
N ARG A 496 -33.82 -14.37 10.04
CA ARG A 496 -32.62 -13.58 10.07
C ARG A 496 -31.45 -14.20 9.33
N TYR A 497 -30.49 -13.34 8.93
CA TYR A 497 -29.12 -13.70 8.57
C TYR A 497 -28.21 -13.39 9.75
N VAL A 498 -27.35 -14.33 10.13
CA VAL A 498 -26.32 -14.18 11.17
C VAL A 498 -24.94 -14.27 10.52
N GLY A 499 -24.14 -13.20 10.65
CA GLY A 499 -22.78 -13.17 10.14
C GLY A 499 -21.86 -14.14 10.90
N PRO A 500 -20.91 -14.80 10.21
CA PRO A 500 -19.95 -15.66 10.88
C PRO A 500 -18.97 -14.85 11.75
N LYS A 501 -18.28 -15.53 12.67
CA LYS A 501 -17.26 -14.90 13.51
C LYS A 501 -16.16 -14.26 12.67
N GLY A 502 -15.71 -13.06 13.05
CA GLY A 502 -14.68 -12.30 12.36
C GLY A 502 -15.15 -11.60 11.09
N SER A 503 -16.45 -11.65 10.75
CA SER A 503 -16.97 -11.18 9.46
C SER A 503 -17.48 -9.74 9.44
N TYR A 504 -17.77 -9.14 10.60
CA TYR A 504 -18.47 -7.87 10.71
C TYR A 504 -19.86 -7.87 10.04
N CYS A 505 -20.44 -9.05 9.79
CA CYS A 505 -21.75 -9.24 9.12
C CYS A 505 -21.87 -8.48 7.78
N ASN A 506 -20.86 -8.57 6.91
CA ASN A 506 -20.81 -7.83 5.65
C ASN A 506 -21.80 -8.41 4.61
N VAL A 507 -23.07 -8.03 4.69
CA VAL A 507 -24.16 -8.39 3.78
C VAL A 507 -24.78 -7.14 3.17
N ALA A 508 -25.13 -7.19 1.87
CA ALA A 508 -25.81 -6.09 1.19
C ALA A 508 -27.33 -6.29 1.25
N GLU A 509 -27.87 -7.37 0.67
CA GLU A 509 -29.30 -7.62 0.58
C GLU A 509 -29.68 -9.02 1.04
N VAL A 510 -30.84 -9.15 1.65
CA VAL A 510 -31.51 -10.43 1.96
C VAL A 510 -33.02 -10.30 1.69
N ALA A 511 -33.58 -11.25 0.95
CA ALA A 511 -35.01 -11.36 0.73
C ALA A 511 -35.50 -12.80 1.02
N PHE A 512 -36.59 -12.89 1.76
CA PHE A 512 -37.27 -14.14 2.06
C PHE A 512 -38.56 -14.24 1.26
N TYR A 513 -38.92 -15.43 0.76
CA TYR A 513 -40.12 -15.64 -0.05
C TYR A 513 -40.95 -16.77 0.53
N GLY A 514 -42.26 -16.56 0.58
CA GLY A 514 -43.23 -17.54 1.10
C GLY A 514 -43.70 -18.56 0.06
N ASP A 515 -43.54 -18.23 -1.21
CA ASP A 515 -43.83 -19.08 -2.37
C ASP A 515 -42.56 -19.21 -3.23
N ALA A 516 -42.32 -20.41 -3.75
CA ALA A 516 -41.13 -20.67 -4.57
C ALA A 516 -41.08 -19.82 -5.86
N ASP A 517 -42.26 -19.53 -6.44
CA ASP A 517 -42.39 -18.81 -7.72
C ASP A 517 -42.79 -17.34 -7.53
N SER A 518 -43.00 -16.88 -6.26
CA SER A 518 -43.33 -15.49 -5.99
C SER A 518 -42.21 -14.55 -6.41
N THR A 519 -42.55 -13.44 -7.07
CA THR A 519 -41.68 -12.32 -7.35
C THR A 519 -41.65 -11.31 -6.18
N THR A 520 -42.62 -11.41 -5.25
CA THR A 520 -42.72 -10.50 -4.09
C THR A 520 -42.10 -11.13 -2.86
N ALA A 521 -41.09 -10.44 -2.31
CA ALA A 521 -40.48 -10.83 -1.05
C ALA A 521 -41.44 -10.63 0.14
N LEU A 522 -41.31 -11.42 1.18
CA LEU A 522 -41.95 -11.21 2.46
C LEU A 522 -41.41 -9.92 3.09
N THR A 523 -42.32 -9.15 3.66
CA THR A 523 -42.02 -7.89 4.34
C THR A 523 -42.36 -8.02 5.84
N GLY A 524 -41.76 -7.19 6.66
CA GLY A 524 -41.96 -7.17 8.09
C GLY A 524 -41.24 -6.02 8.77
N GLU A 525 -41.31 -5.95 10.09
CA GLU A 525 -40.49 -5.03 10.86
C GLU A 525 -39.03 -5.43 10.81
N MET A 526 -38.14 -4.51 10.46
CA MET A 526 -36.68 -4.77 10.39
C MET A 526 -36.11 -4.86 11.79
N ILE A 527 -35.50 -5.99 12.11
CA ILE A 527 -34.86 -6.30 13.40
C ILE A 527 -33.38 -6.65 13.19
N GLY A 528 -32.53 -6.33 14.14
CA GLY A 528 -31.10 -6.63 13.98
C GLY A 528 -30.22 -6.00 15.05
N THR A 529 -28.91 -6.24 14.95
CA THR A 529 -27.92 -5.59 15.81
C THR A 529 -27.56 -4.22 15.25
N PRO A 530 -27.85 -3.13 15.97
CA PRO A 530 -27.53 -1.78 15.48
C PRO A 530 -26.00 -1.58 15.44
N THR A 531 -25.49 -1.01 14.35
CA THR A 531 -24.11 -0.55 14.31
C THR A 531 -23.95 0.77 15.06
N THR A 532 -22.74 1.08 15.53
CA THR A 532 -22.43 2.32 16.26
C THR A 532 -21.29 3.09 15.61
N GLY A 533 -21.11 4.36 15.99
CA GLY A 533 -20.03 5.19 15.49
C GLY A 533 -20.32 5.84 14.13
N ALA A 534 -19.26 6.17 13.40
CA ALA A 534 -19.35 6.92 12.13
C ALA A 534 -20.15 6.18 11.03
N ASN A 535 -20.21 4.88 11.10
CA ASN A 535 -20.90 4.02 10.11
C ASN A 535 -22.41 3.83 10.39
N MET A 536 -22.94 4.37 11.50
CA MET A 536 -24.32 4.13 11.93
C MET A 536 -25.37 4.55 10.89
N LYS A 537 -25.10 5.61 10.12
CA LYS A 537 -26.02 6.12 9.09
C LYS A 537 -25.90 5.44 7.74
N THR A 538 -24.74 4.85 7.43
CA THR A 538 -24.40 4.38 6.09
C THR A 538 -24.29 2.87 5.99
N HIS A 539 -24.21 2.15 7.13
CA HIS A 539 -23.96 0.72 7.17
C HIS A 539 -24.77 0.01 8.29
N ASN A 540 -26.02 0.41 8.48
CA ASN A 540 -26.89 -0.22 9.48
C ASN A 540 -27.55 -1.49 8.95
N TYR A 541 -28.08 -2.35 9.86
CA TYR A 541 -28.77 -3.60 9.49
C TYR A 541 -30.02 -3.35 8.61
N THR A 542 -30.63 -2.18 8.68
CA THR A 542 -31.76 -1.78 7.83
C THR A 542 -31.42 -1.69 6.34
N ASN A 543 -30.14 -1.47 5.99
CA ASN A 543 -29.68 -1.47 4.61
C ASN A 543 -29.79 -2.84 3.93
N VAL A 544 -29.99 -3.92 4.72
CA VAL A 544 -30.15 -5.28 4.17
C VAL A 544 -31.50 -5.48 3.48
N TYR A 545 -32.41 -4.52 3.64
CA TYR A 545 -33.81 -4.58 3.17
C TYR A 545 -34.22 -3.30 2.43
N ASP A 546 -33.29 -2.46 1.99
CA ASP A 546 -33.59 -1.20 1.31
C ASP A 546 -33.77 -1.37 -0.21
N GLY A 547 -33.45 -2.53 -0.76
CA GLY A 547 -33.55 -2.87 -2.17
C GLY A 547 -32.41 -2.34 -3.02
N ASP A 548 -31.36 -1.77 -2.39
CA ASP A 548 -30.17 -1.27 -3.06
C ASP A 548 -28.95 -2.16 -2.74
N PRO A 549 -28.57 -3.10 -3.63
CA PRO A 549 -27.44 -3.98 -3.41
C PRO A 549 -26.08 -3.27 -3.40
N SER A 550 -26.03 -1.94 -3.63
CA SER A 550 -24.82 -1.13 -3.49
C SER A 550 -24.59 -0.66 -2.05
N THR A 551 -25.62 -0.65 -1.21
CA THR A 551 -25.54 -0.42 0.23
C THR A 551 -25.19 -1.72 0.98
N SER A 552 -24.90 -1.64 2.26
CA SER A 552 -24.57 -2.84 3.05
C SER A 552 -24.71 -2.62 4.55
N PHE A 553 -24.86 -3.71 5.27
CA PHE A 553 -24.69 -3.76 6.70
C PHE A 553 -23.24 -4.10 7.05
N ASP A 554 -22.63 -3.30 7.93
CA ASP A 554 -21.36 -3.56 8.57
C ASP A 554 -21.49 -3.38 10.07
N TYR A 555 -21.50 -4.48 10.78
CA TYR A 555 -21.50 -4.44 12.23
C TYR A 555 -20.16 -3.91 12.74
N HIS A 556 -20.17 -3.07 13.78
CA HIS A 556 -18.96 -2.42 14.29
C HIS A 556 -18.00 -3.37 15.03
N LEU A 557 -18.47 -4.56 15.43
CA LEU A 557 -17.65 -5.62 16.02
C LEU A 557 -17.48 -6.79 15.04
N PRO A 558 -16.39 -7.56 15.16
CA PRO A 558 -16.16 -8.70 14.29
C PRO A 558 -17.21 -9.80 14.44
N ASP A 559 -17.80 -9.93 15.62
CA ASP A 559 -18.72 -10.99 16.01
C ASP A 559 -20.08 -10.45 16.46
N GLY A 560 -21.16 -11.24 16.29
CA GLY A 560 -22.48 -10.98 16.84
C GLY A 560 -23.40 -10.12 15.96
N GLY A 561 -22.95 -9.73 14.75
CA GLY A 561 -23.82 -9.01 13.80
C GLY A 561 -24.88 -9.92 13.18
N TRP A 562 -26.14 -9.45 13.11
CA TRP A 562 -27.23 -10.10 12.41
C TRP A 562 -28.28 -9.07 11.96
N ALA A 563 -29.03 -9.43 10.88
CA ALA A 563 -30.14 -8.66 10.35
C ALA A 563 -31.32 -9.59 10.05
N GLY A 564 -32.54 -9.17 10.35
CA GLY A 564 -33.74 -10.02 10.24
C GLY A 564 -35.02 -9.22 10.07
N LEU A 565 -36.12 -9.97 9.97
CA LEU A 565 -37.51 -9.47 9.89
C LEU A 565 -38.38 -10.14 10.93
N ASP A 566 -39.28 -9.37 11.60
CA ASP A 566 -40.49 -9.85 12.21
C ASP A 566 -41.62 -9.77 11.16
N LEU A 567 -42.07 -10.88 10.67
CA LEU A 567 -43.07 -10.98 9.60
C LEU A 567 -44.49 -10.69 10.10
N GLY A 568 -44.66 -10.42 11.42
CA GLY A 568 -45.97 -10.24 12.08
C GLY A 568 -46.69 -11.56 12.35
N ASP A 569 -46.85 -12.38 11.32
CA ASP A 569 -47.45 -13.70 11.36
C ASP A 569 -46.47 -14.79 10.95
N SER A 570 -46.76 -16.04 11.37
CA SER A 570 -45.96 -17.18 10.92
C SER A 570 -46.19 -17.46 9.43
N LYS A 571 -45.11 -17.36 8.64
CA LYS A 571 -45.11 -17.56 7.19
C LYS A 571 -44.23 -18.77 6.83
N LYS A 572 -44.59 -19.47 5.74
CA LYS A 572 -43.72 -20.48 5.15
C LYS A 572 -42.55 -19.78 4.45
N ILE A 573 -41.34 -20.32 4.55
CA ILE A 573 -40.15 -19.80 3.86
C ILE A 573 -39.69 -20.85 2.85
N THR A 574 -39.81 -20.56 1.57
CA THR A 574 -39.47 -21.48 0.47
C THR A 574 -38.24 -21.08 -0.34
N ARG A 575 -37.86 -19.80 -0.26
CA ARG A 575 -36.71 -19.29 -0.98
C ARG A 575 -36.05 -18.14 -0.24
N ILE A 576 -34.73 -18.10 -0.30
CA ILE A 576 -33.91 -16.98 0.18
C ILE A 576 -33.12 -16.46 -1.02
N VAL A 577 -33.08 -15.14 -1.19
CA VAL A 577 -32.19 -14.45 -2.13
C VAL A 577 -31.29 -13.52 -1.33
N TYR A 578 -29.97 -13.54 -1.58
CA TYR A 578 -29.05 -12.72 -0.82
C TYR A 578 -27.89 -12.22 -1.68
N THR A 579 -27.32 -11.09 -1.27
CA THR A 579 -26.19 -10.41 -1.91
C THR A 579 -25.12 -10.09 -0.88
N ALA A 580 -23.87 -10.43 -1.19
CA ALA A 580 -22.73 -10.03 -0.38
C ALA A 580 -22.43 -8.54 -0.59
N ARG A 581 -21.88 -7.87 0.42
CA ARG A 581 -21.26 -6.57 0.22
C ARG A 581 -20.24 -6.61 -0.92
N ASN A 582 -20.28 -5.66 -1.89
CA ASN A 582 -19.56 -5.83 -3.15
C ASN A 582 -19.03 -4.55 -3.81
N PHE A 583 -19.36 -3.35 -3.32
CA PHE A 583 -18.92 -2.07 -3.89
C PHE A 583 -19.23 -1.90 -5.41
N VAL A 584 -20.36 -2.40 -5.87
CA VAL A 584 -20.76 -2.39 -7.29
C VAL A 584 -19.76 -3.16 -8.18
N ASN A 585 -19.23 -4.26 -7.66
CA ASN A 585 -18.29 -5.11 -8.40
C ASN A 585 -18.92 -6.22 -9.21
N PHE A 586 -20.10 -6.70 -8.82
CA PHE A 586 -20.90 -7.64 -9.61
C PHE A 586 -21.48 -6.96 -10.86
N ILE A 587 -22.01 -7.76 -11.75
CA ILE A 587 -22.82 -7.26 -12.87
C ILE A 587 -24.17 -6.85 -12.33
N TYR A 588 -24.54 -5.58 -12.54
CA TYR A 588 -25.81 -4.98 -12.13
C TYR A 588 -26.71 -4.82 -13.35
N PRO A 589 -27.92 -5.41 -13.34
CA PRO A 589 -28.92 -5.13 -14.38
C PRO A 589 -29.19 -3.63 -14.51
N GLY A 590 -29.29 -3.15 -15.74
CA GLY A 590 -29.46 -1.73 -16.05
C GLY A 590 -28.14 -0.94 -16.19
N ASN A 591 -27.00 -1.51 -15.81
CA ASN A 591 -25.71 -0.86 -16.03
C ASN A 591 -25.15 -1.22 -17.42
N TYR A 592 -24.39 -0.25 -17.99
CA TYR A 592 -23.75 -0.38 -19.30
C TYR A 592 -22.30 -0.80 -19.16
N TYR A 593 -21.93 -1.92 -19.80
CA TYR A 593 -20.61 -2.53 -19.71
C TYR A 593 -19.96 -2.64 -21.08
N GLU A 594 -18.65 -2.51 -21.14
CA GLU A 594 -17.83 -2.74 -22.32
C GLU A 594 -16.68 -3.68 -21.99
N LEU A 595 -16.55 -4.76 -22.74
CA LEU A 595 -15.46 -5.71 -22.62
C LEU A 595 -14.35 -5.40 -23.63
N PHE A 596 -13.13 -5.39 -23.13
CA PHE A 596 -11.92 -5.21 -23.95
C PHE A 596 -11.01 -6.43 -23.86
N TYR A 597 -10.22 -6.65 -24.90
CA TYR A 597 -9.08 -7.55 -24.88
C TYR A 597 -7.80 -6.84 -25.30
N ALA A 598 -6.66 -7.27 -24.76
CA ALA A 598 -5.35 -6.69 -25.06
C ALA A 598 -4.81 -7.26 -26.38
N LYS A 599 -4.39 -6.39 -27.32
CA LYS A 599 -3.77 -6.78 -28.60
C LYS A 599 -2.78 -5.70 -29.05
N GLN A 600 -1.54 -6.08 -29.35
CA GLN A 600 -0.51 -5.21 -29.96
C GLN A 600 -0.37 -3.81 -29.31
N GLY A 601 -0.39 -3.73 -28.00
CA GLY A 601 -0.26 -2.46 -27.27
C GLY A 601 -1.58 -1.75 -26.97
N GLU A 602 -2.68 -2.14 -27.60
CA GLU A 602 -3.98 -1.50 -27.48
C GLU A 602 -4.98 -2.36 -26.70
N TRP A 603 -6.05 -1.73 -26.24
CA TRP A 603 -7.26 -2.37 -25.77
C TRP A 603 -8.32 -2.34 -26.89
N ILE A 604 -8.67 -3.51 -27.41
CA ILE A 604 -9.66 -3.65 -28.48
C ILE A 604 -11.02 -3.96 -27.84
N SER A 605 -12.02 -3.15 -28.14
CA SER A 605 -13.40 -3.39 -27.71
C SER A 605 -13.95 -4.65 -28.37
N VAL A 606 -14.50 -5.54 -27.57
CA VAL A 606 -15.22 -6.73 -28.02
C VAL A 606 -16.67 -6.37 -28.33
N ASP A 607 -17.37 -5.86 -27.32
CA ASP A 607 -18.76 -5.43 -27.37
C ASP A 607 -19.10 -4.54 -26.18
N ALA A 608 -20.15 -3.74 -26.33
CA ALA A 608 -20.67 -2.84 -25.31
C ALA A 608 -22.17 -3.02 -25.15
N VAL A 609 -22.62 -3.46 -23.95
CA VAL A 609 -23.99 -3.91 -23.72
C VAL A 609 -24.57 -3.40 -22.40
N GLU A 610 -25.88 -3.17 -22.37
CA GLU A 610 -26.63 -3.00 -21.12
C GLU A 610 -26.94 -4.37 -20.53
N ALA A 611 -26.60 -4.57 -19.26
CA ALA A 611 -26.88 -5.81 -18.55
C ALA A 611 -28.39 -5.95 -18.24
N THR A 612 -28.98 -7.04 -18.70
CA THR A 612 -30.38 -7.41 -18.37
C THR A 612 -30.47 -8.40 -17.21
N THR A 613 -29.35 -9.05 -16.87
CA THR A 613 -29.20 -10.02 -15.79
C THR A 613 -27.93 -9.73 -14.97
N ASP A 614 -27.67 -10.53 -13.96
CA ASP A 614 -26.46 -10.43 -13.14
C ASP A 614 -25.23 -11.12 -13.77
N SER A 615 -25.25 -11.34 -15.07
CA SER A 615 -24.14 -11.87 -15.87
C SER A 615 -24.20 -11.39 -17.31
N LEU A 616 -23.05 -11.36 -17.98
CA LEU A 616 -22.91 -11.02 -19.40
C LEU A 616 -22.16 -12.15 -20.12
N THR A 617 -22.51 -12.39 -21.36
CA THR A 617 -21.86 -13.39 -22.22
C THR A 617 -21.21 -12.68 -23.41
N PHE A 618 -19.96 -13.03 -23.71
CA PHE A 618 -19.17 -12.46 -24.81
C PHE A 618 -18.43 -13.54 -25.56
N LYS A 619 -18.16 -13.29 -26.84
CA LYS A 619 -17.22 -14.08 -27.65
C LYS A 619 -15.89 -13.35 -27.72
N VAL A 620 -14.82 -13.99 -27.28
CA VAL A 620 -13.48 -13.39 -27.15
C VAL A 620 -12.41 -14.28 -27.77
N PRO A 621 -11.26 -13.74 -28.19
CA PRO A 621 -10.12 -14.56 -28.60
C PRO A 621 -9.67 -15.42 -27.41
N LYS A 622 -9.55 -16.72 -27.61
CA LYS A 622 -9.19 -17.68 -26.57
C LYS A 622 -7.82 -17.37 -25.97
N GLY A 623 -7.77 -17.37 -24.64
CA GLY A 623 -6.55 -17.06 -23.87
C GLY A 623 -6.13 -15.58 -23.92
N ALA A 624 -7.02 -14.67 -24.30
CA ALA A 624 -6.76 -13.24 -24.26
C ALA A 624 -6.76 -12.69 -22.82
N LEU A 625 -5.99 -11.64 -22.58
CA LEU A 625 -6.12 -10.81 -21.38
C LEU A 625 -7.28 -9.84 -21.58
N LEU A 626 -8.22 -9.83 -20.64
CA LEU A 626 -9.48 -9.13 -20.71
C LEU A 626 -9.56 -8.01 -19.67
N TYR A 627 -10.44 -7.03 -19.96
CA TYR A 627 -10.79 -5.96 -19.04
C TYR A 627 -12.26 -5.58 -19.22
N LEU A 628 -13.05 -5.63 -18.16
CA LEU A 628 -14.47 -5.25 -18.18
C LEU A 628 -14.65 -3.88 -17.54
N LYS A 629 -15.10 -2.91 -18.34
CA LYS A 629 -15.44 -1.56 -17.92
C LYS A 629 -16.92 -1.44 -17.58
N ASN A 630 -17.26 -0.84 -16.45
CA ASN A 630 -18.61 -0.39 -16.14
C ASN A 630 -18.71 1.12 -16.36
N HIS A 631 -19.44 1.56 -17.38
CA HIS A 631 -19.64 2.98 -17.68
C HIS A 631 -20.69 3.66 -16.80
N SER A 632 -21.56 2.89 -16.13
CA SER A 632 -22.62 3.40 -15.28
C SER A 632 -22.19 3.63 -13.84
N GLY A 633 -21.22 2.90 -13.31
CA GLY A 633 -20.82 3.06 -11.91
C GLY A 633 -19.78 2.06 -11.40
N GLY A 634 -19.47 2.21 -10.11
CA GLY A 634 -18.43 1.44 -9.44
C GLY A 634 -17.04 2.06 -9.62
N LYS A 635 -16.10 1.66 -8.73
CA LYS A 635 -14.77 2.28 -8.66
C LYS A 635 -13.65 1.35 -9.11
N GLU A 636 -13.84 0.06 -8.93
CA GLU A 636 -12.77 -0.93 -9.11
C GLU A 636 -13.03 -1.82 -10.33
N GLU A 637 -12.01 -1.95 -11.16
CA GLU A 637 -11.98 -2.81 -12.33
C GLU A 637 -10.57 -3.37 -12.45
N ARG A 638 -10.42 -4.61 -12.94
CA ARG A 638 -9.11 -5.22 -13.04
C ARG A 638 -9.01 -6.14 -14.26
N ILE A 639 -7.80 -6.30 -14.77
CA ILE A 639 -7.48 -7.25 -15.82
C ILE A 639 -7.73 -8.69 -15.35
N PHE A 640 -8.24 -9.53 -16.23
CA PHE A 640 -8.53 -10.93 -15.96
C PHE A 640 -8.37 -11.78 -17.21
N GLU A 641 -8.39 -13.08 -17.05
CA GLU A 641 -8.59 -14.07 -18.10
C GLU A 641 -9.71 -15.03 -17.69
N CYS A 642 -10.27 -15.75 -18.65
CA CYS A 642 -11.19 -16.83 -18.36
C CYS A 642 -10.48 -18.16 -18.57
N GLN A 643 -10.53 -19.04 -17.56
CA GLN A 643 -10.03 -20.41 -17.64
C GLN A 643 -11.06 -21.36 -17.09
N ASN A 644 -11.46 -22.37 -17.87
CA ASN A 644 -12.44 -23.38 -17.47
C ASN A 644 -13.76 -22.77 -16.94
N GLY A 645 -14.21 -21.67 -17.52
CA GLY A 645 -15.43 -20.95 -17.12
C GLY A 645 -15.30 -20.08 -15.88
N GLU A 646 -14.10 -19.92 -15.30
CA GLU A 646 -13.82 -19.05 -14.16
C GLU A 646 -13.02 -17.81 -14.57
N GLN A 647 -13.37 -16.66 -13.96
CA GLN A 647 -12.63 -15.41 -14.11
C GLN A 647 -11.43 -15.38 -13.14
N LEU A 648 -10.21 -15.35 -13.68
CA LEU A 648 -8.96 -15.23 -12.93
C LEU A 648 -8.41 -13.82 -13.03
N PHE A 649 -8.39 -13.09 -11.94
CA PHE A 649 -7.93 -11.68 -11.89
C PHE A 649 -6.46 -11.56 -11.48
N TRP A 650 -5.76 -10.67 -12.17
CA TRP A 650 -4.33 -10.42 -11.98
C TRP A 650 -4.04 -9.05 -11.38
#